data_9d721b62b32419086d186b566cc68094
#
_entry.id   9d721b62b32419086d186b566cc68094
#
_cell.length_a   1.000
_cell.length_b   1.000
_cell.length_c   1.000
_cell.angle_alpha   90.00
_cell.angle_beta   90.00
_cell.angle_gamma   90.00
#
_symmetry.space_group_name_H-M   'P 1'
#
loop_
_entity.id
_entity.type
_entity.pdbx_description
1 polymer ?
#
loop_
_entity_poly.entity_id
_entity_poly.type
_entity_poly.pdbx_seq_one_letter_code
_entity_poly.pdbx_strand_id
1 'polypeptide(L)'
;MTLKTILLSFLTSCTAHNAVAQTFNEVEYSPKETTFQLTTSPDVKKVNVLLSDTDSDNPAEQMIKQMKRVGAGKWKLTVKSDLKGKYYLFSVYNNAQPDNTPGIFAKAVGVNGKRGAIVDLRDTDPEGWANDVRPTLNNPCDLVIYEMHHRDFSVDLSSGLKHKGKYLALTEPKAIEHLQRLGVNAVHILPSFDYASVDESKPDVPQYNWGYDPLNYNVPEGSYSTDAATPTTRIREFKQMVQALHKAGIRVILDVVYNHTFDIDGSNFQKTYPDYFYRKTAEGKYSDGSGCGNETASEKPLMREFMKESVEYWVKEYHIDGFRFDLMGVHDIETMNEIRAMVDKIDPSIYIYGEGWSAGSCAYPQEKLAMKAHAKQLDGIGAFCDEMRDALRGPFSDDHKGGFLIGEPNQEESIKFGIVGAIAHPQIDMTKVNYSREAWTNEPSQMVAYVSCHDDMCLTDRLRATMPYITDDELIRLDLLAQTAVLTSQGVPFILAGEEMLRDKKGVHNSFRSPDSINRLDWNNLKRYPQVFDYYAGLIALRKAHPAFRMGKAEEVRKNLEFVDAPKGVVAFRLKNNAGGDAWQNIYVVLNSQKTPQSVKVAEGSYTKVVANGKVNAEGLGLISGSTLTVAPQSALIVHD
;
A
#
# COMPACT_ATOMS: atom_id res chain seq x y z
N MET A 1 42.63 51.64 -38.00
CA MET A 1 41.58 51.46 -36.97
C MET A 1 41.25 49.99 -36.88
N THR A 2 41.71 49.38 -35.85
CA THR A 2 41.79 47.89 -35.63
C THR A 2 40.52 47.35 -34.99
N LEU A 3 39.89 46.38 -35.66
CA LEU A 3 38.79 45.56 -35.09
C LEU A 3 39.38 44.53 -34.13
N LYS A 4 38.98 44.56 -32.87
CA LYS A 4 39.26 43.49 -31.88
C LYS A 4 38.16 42.46 -31.92
N THR A 5 38.50 41.26 -32.36
CA THR A 5 37.68 40.05 -32.27
C THR A 5 37.69 39.56 -30.84
N ILE A 6 36.50 39.46 -30.21
CA ILE A 6 36.32 38.83 -28.89
C ILE A 6 35.92 37.39 -29.15
N LEU A 7 36.81 36.46 -28.79
CA LEU A 7 36.55 35.04 -28.76
C LEU A 7 35.81 34.71 -27.44
N LEU A 8 34.54 34.30 -27.51
CA LEU A 8 33.78 33.81 -26.38
C LEU A 8 34.01 32.27 -26.28
N SER A 9 34.82 31.85 -25.33
CA SER A 9 35.00 30.43 -25.00
C SER A 9 33.83 29.97 -24.17
N PHE A 10 32.99 29.09 -24.73
CA PHE A 10 32.02 28.31 -23.99
C PHE A 10 32.76 27.23 -23.20
N LEU A 11 32.93 27.44 -21.90
CA LEU A 11 33.24 26.37 -20.96
C LEU A 11 31.94 25.59 -20.69
N THR A 12 31.80 24.44 -21.33
CA THR A 12 30.85 23.38 -20.91
C THR A 12 31.34 22.80 -19.60
N SER A 13 30.78 23.25 -18.49
CA SER A 13 30.94 22.56 -17.21
C SER A 13 30.17 21.26 -17.26
N CYS A 14 30.85 20.15 -17.53
CA CYS A 14 30.35 18.82 -17.16
C CYS A 14 30.27 18.77 -15.63
N THR A 15 29.10 19.02 -15.08
CA THR A 15 28.80 18.63 -13.72
C THR A 15 28.77 17.09 -13.69
N ALA A 16 29.90 16.49 -13.29
CA ALA A 16 29.91 15.10 -12.87
C ALA A 16 28.91 14.98 -11.72
N HIS A 17 27.76 14.38 -12.00
CA HIS A 17 26.90 13.85 -10.94
C HIS A 17 27.75 12.78 -10.24
N ASN A 18 28.26 13.10 -9.06
CA ASN A 18 28.76 12.11 -8.15
C ASN A 18 27.55 11.23 -7.79
N ALA A 19 27.41 10.11 -8.48
CA ALA A 19 26.52 9.04 -8.06
C ALA A 19 26.97 8.68 -6.63
N VAL A 20 26.11 8.91 -5.65
CA VAL A 20 26.33 8.43 -4.29
C VAL A 20 26.50 6.93 -4.41
N ALA A 21 27.67 6.42 -4.02
CA ALA A 21 27.93 4.99 -4.09
C ALA A 21 26.88 4.26 -3.23
N GLN A 22 26.15 3.32 -3.82
CA GLN A 22 25.19 2.49 -3.09
C GLN A 22 25.91 1.73 -1.97
N THR A 23 25.35 1.77 -0.76
CA THR A 23 25.92 1.11 0.42
C THR A 23 25.83 -0.41 0.30
N PHE A 24 24.75 -0.91 -0.31
CA PHE A 24 24.38 -2.33 -0.40
C PHE A 24 24.43 -2.88 -1.84
N ASN A 25 25.41 -2.49 -2.64
CA ASN A 25 25.64 -3.15 -3.93
C ASN A 25 26.38 -4.48 -3.72
N GLU A 26 25.69 -5.46 -3.12
CA GLU A 26 26.30 -6.72 -2.65
C GLU A 26 26.79 -7.61 -3.79
N VAL A 27 26.09 -7.61 -4.93
CA VAL A 27 26.50 -8.39 -6.11
C VAL A 27 26.33 -7.51 -7.36
N GLU A 28 27.45 -7.19 -7.97
CA GLU A 28 27.51 -6.45 -9.22
C GLU A 28 28.02 -7.37 -10.33
N TYR A 29 27.14 -7.72 -11.24
CA TYR A 29 27.42 -8.62 -12.35
C TYR A 29 27.76 -7.88 -13.64
N SER A 30 28.74 -8.40 -14.36
CA SER A 30 28.96 -8.17 -15.78
C SER A 30 29.43 -9.46 -16.46
N PRO A 31 29.34 -9.59 -17.80
CA PRO A 31 29.86 -10.79 -18.52
C PRO A 31 31.37 -11.01 -18.36
N LYS A 32 32.12 -10.00 -17.92
CA LYS A 32 33.57 -10.07 -17.73
C LYS A 32 33.96 -10.44 -16.31
N GLU A 33 33.19 -9.97 -15.35
CA GLU A 33 33.49 -10.16 -13.92
C GLU A 33 32.24 -9.94 -13.07
N THR A 34 32.25 -10.57 -11.90
CA THR A 34 31.26 -10.32 -10.84
C THR A 34 31.97 -9.86 -9.58
N THR A 35 31.55 -8.73 -9.03
CA THR A 35 32.05 -8.20 -7.75
C THR A 35 31.04 -8.49 -6.64
N PHE A 36 31.54 -9.12 -5.57
CA PHE A 36 30.80 -9.36 -4.34
C PHE A 36 31.29 -8.38 -3.28
N GLN A 37 30.38 -7.74 -2.57
CA GLN A 37 30.65 -6.83 -1.47
C GLN A 37 29.74 -7.15 -0.31
N LEU A 38 30.22 -7.02 0.92
CA LEU A 38 29.39 -7.28 2.10
C LEU A 38 29.82 -6.37 3.24
N THR A 39 28.83 -5.85 3.98
CA THR A 39 29.05 -5.10 5.22
C THR A 39 28.59 -5.97 6.39
N THR A 40 29.52 -6.23 7.33
CA THR A 40 29.30 -7.08 8.50
C THR A 40 29.70 -6.35 9.79
N SER A 41 29.55 -7.01 10.94
CA SER A 41 30.19 -6.52 12.16
C SER A 41 31.72 -6.35 11.95
N PRO A 42 32.32 -5.27 12.48
CA PRO A 42 33.77 -5.08 12.47
C PRO A 42 34.55 -6.23 13.08
N ASP A 43 33.94 -7.02 13.94
CA ASP A 43 34.59 -8.14 14.66
C ASP A 43 34.71 -9.42 13.83
N VAL A 44 33.97 -9.53 12.72
CA VAL A 44 34.04 -10.65 11.78
C VAL A 44 35.47 -10.81 11.25
N LYS A 45 36.01 -12.00 11.32
CA LYS A 45 37.41 -12.29 10.94
C LYS A 45 37.51 -12.87 9.53
N LYS A 46 36.45 -13.46 9.01
CA LYS A 46 36.44 -14.15 7.73
C LYS A 46 35.08 -14.10 7.08
N VAL A 47 35.07 -13.87 5.78
CA VAL A 47 33.90 -14.02 4.92
C VAL A 47 34.33 -14.77 3.66
N ASN A 48 33.55 -15.76 3.26
CA ASN A 48 33.68 -16.44 1.98
C ASN A 48 32.47 -16.19 1.09
N VAL A 49 32.63 -16.34 -0.22
CA VAL A 49 31.56 -16.56 -1.17
C VAL A 49 31.56 -18.03 -1.54
N LEU A 50 30.41 -18.68 -1.40
CA LEU A 50 30.16 -20.05 -1.87
C LEU A 50 29.46 -19.92 -3.21
N LEU A 51 30.02 -20.45 -4.29
CA LEU A 51 29.48 -20.45 -5.63
C LEU A 51 29.02 -21.86 -6.02
N SER A 52 27.85 -22.00 -6.63
CA SER A 52 27.30 -23.25 -7.12
C SER A 52 26.72 -23.09 -8.51
N ASP A 53 26.74 -24.16 -9.32
CA ASP A 53 26.06 -24.23 -10.60
C ASP A 53 24.56 -24.52 -10.45
N THR A 54 24.15 -25.01 -9.30
CA THR A 54 22.79 -25.44 -9.00
C THR A 54 22.29 -24.81 -7.69
N ASP A 55 20.97 -24.72 -7.52
CA ASP A 55 20.33 -24.34 -6.25
C ASP A 55 20.29 -25.56 -5.30
N SER A 56 21.48 -26.04 -4.90
CA SER A 56 21.65 -27.25 -4.10
C SER A 56 22.37 -26.99 -2.79
N ASP A 57 21.92 -27.66 -1.73
CA ASP A 57 22.59 -27.65 -0.42
C ASP A 57 23.82 -28.58 -0.34
N ASN A 58 24.13 -29.29 -1.43
CA ASN A 58 25.26 -30.21 -1.45
C ASN A 58 26.62 -29.47 -1.36
N PRO A 59 27.40 -29.61 -0.28
CA PRO A 59 28.66 -28.90 -0.14
C PRO A 59 29.70 -29.29 -1.21
N ALA A 60 29.60 -30.49 -1.80
CA ALA A 60 30.52 -30.95 -2.83
C ALA A 60 30.36 -30.19 -4.17
N GLU A 61 29.22 -29.51 -4.37
CA GLU A 61 28.92 -28.69 -5.54
C GLU A 61 29.33 -27.21 -5.36
N GLN A 62 29.89 -26.86 -4.18
CA GLN A 62 30.18 -25.48 -3.86
C GLN A 62 31.67 -25.16 -4.05
N MET A 63 31.97 -24.13 -4.81
CA MET A 63 33.27 -23.51 -4.92
C MET A 63 33.42 -22.39 -3.89
N ILE A 64 34.38 -22.54 -2.97
CA ILE A 64 34.64 -21.56 -1.90
C ILE A 64 35.65 -20.53 -2.36
N LYS A 65 35.34 -19.25 -2.28
CA LYS A 65 36.24 -18.12 -2.54
C LYS A 65 36.27 -17.16 -1.35
N GLN A 66 37.45 -16.95 -0.79
CA GLN A 66 37.63 -16.05 0.35
C GLN A 66 37.55 -14.58 -0.11
N MET A 67 36.80 -13.77 0.60
CA MET A 67 36.74 -12.32 0.40
C MET A 67 37.91 -11.62 1.09
N LYS A 68 38.33 -10.49 0.54
CA LYS A 68 39.34 -9.61 1.16
C LYS A 68 38.67 -8.57 2.02
N ARG A 69 39.18 -8.33 3.22
CA ARG A 69 38.78 -7.23 4.07
C ARG A 69 39.32 -5.91 3.50
N VAL A 70 38.43 -4.96 3.19
CA VAL A 70 38.78 -3.66 2.61
C VAL A 70 38.52 -2.49 3.57
N GLY A 71 37.99 -2.77 4.75
CA GLY A 71 37.72 -1.81 5.81
C GLY A 71 37.14 -2.48 7.05
N ALA A 72 36.80 -1.72 8.08
CA ALA A 72 36.16 -2.24 9.28
C ALA A 72 34.77 -2.83 8.89
N GLY A 73 34.62 -4.15 9.01
CA GLY A 73 33.42 -4.87 8.61
C GLY A 73 33.10 -4.86 7.11
N LYS A 74 33.99 -4.34 6.26
CA LYS A 74 33.75 -4.26 4.80
C LYS A 74 34.60 -5.30 4.07
N TRP A 75 33.95 -6.07 3.21
CA TRP A 75 34.51 -7.19 2.48
C TRP A 75 34.27 -7.06 0.99
N LYS A 76 35.25 -7.48 0.17
CA LYS A 76 35.15 -7.44 -1.30
C LYS A 76 35.86 -8.64 -1.94
N LEU A 77 35.25 -9.15 -3.02
CA LEU A 77 35.80 -10.14 -3.91
C LEU A 77 35.37 -9.82 -5.34
N THR A 78 36.32 -9.84 -6.30
CA THR A 78 36.02 -9.80 -7.72
C THR A 78 36.46 -11.11 -8.37
N VAL A 79 35.52 -11.76 -9.05
CA VAL A 79 35.77 -12.99 -9.81
C VAL A 79 35.73 -12.63 -11.30
N LYS A 80 36.88 -12.79 -11.98
CA LYS A 80 37.03 -12.46 -13.42
C LYS A 80 36.56 -13.63 -14.30
N SER A 81 35.27 -13.83 -14.36
CA SER A 81 34.58 -14.77 -15.24
C SER A 81 33.12 -14.42 -15.36
N ASP A 82 32.45 -14.93 -16.38
CA ASP A 82 31.00 -14.86 -16.48
C ASP A 82 30.38 -15.83 -15.46
N LEU A 83 29.66 -15.29 -14.46
CA LEU A 83 28.99 -16.07 -13.43
C LEU A 83 27.46 -16.07 -13.60
N LYS A 84 26.92 -15.54 -14.70
CA LYS A 84 25.46 -15.54 -14.94
C LYS A 84 24.89 -16.97 -14.86
N GLY A 85 23.80 -17.09 -14.11
CA GLY A 85 23.12 -18.37 -13.91
C GLY A 85 23.65 -19.19 -12.72
N LYS A 86 24.75 -18.78 -12.11
CA LYS A 86 25.24 -19.44 -10.88
C LYS A 86 24.50 -18.91 -9.65
N TYR A 87 24.54 -19.71 -8.59
CA TYR A 87 24.02 -19.36 -7.27
C TYR A 87 25.17 -19.03 -6.32
N TYR A 88 24.87 -18.21 -5.32
CA TYR A 88 25.86 -17.80 -4.32
C TYR A 88 25.28 -17.74 -2.92
N LEU A 89 26.19 -17.87 -1.92
CA LEU A 89 25.97 -17.51 -0.53
C LEU A 89 27.21 -16.77 -0.01
N PHE A 90 26.98 -15.78 0.83
CA PHE A 90 28.00 -15.29 1.73
C PHE A 90 28.05 -16.22 2.95
N SER A 91 29.24 -16.66 3.31
CA SER A 91 29.53 -17.49 4.49
C SER A 91 30.26 -16.62 5.49
N VAL A 92 29.51 -16.08 6.47
CA VAL A 92 29.98 -15.07 7.44
C VAL A 92 30.37 -15.75 8.75
N TYR A 93 31.61 -15.62 9.15
CA TYR A 93 32.11 -16.21 10.39
C TYR A 93 31.93 -15.26 11.58
N ASN A 94 30.68 -15.12 12.00
CA ASN A 94 30.31 -14.43 13.24
C ASN A 94 30.78 -15.22 14.47
N ASN A 95 30.76 -16.56 14.36
CA ASN A 95 31.10 -17.52 15.38
C ASN A 95 32.08 -18.58 14.79
N ALA A 96 32.29 -19.67 15.51
CA ALA A 96 33.12 -20.80 15.05
C ALA A 96 32.55 -21.48 13.80
N GLN A 97 31.22 -21.56 13.70
CA GLN A 97 30.52 -22.00 12.50
C GLN A 97 30.04 -20.77 11.71
N PRO A 98 30.07 -20.80 10.37
CA PRO A 98 29.61 -19.67 9.58
C PRO A 98 28.08 -19.64 9.45
N ASP A 99 27.58 -18.45 9.40
CA ASP A 99 26.20 -18.16 8.97
C ASP A 99 26.17 -17.99 7.45
N ASN A 100 25.36 -18.77 6.76
CA ASN A 100 25.19 -18.67 5.31
C ASN A 100 23.96 -17.85 4.94
N THR A 101 24.14 -16.87 4.05
CA THR A 101 23.10 -15.90 3.67
C THR A 101 23.28 -15.45 2.21
N PRO A 102 22.19 -15.20 1.44
CA PRO A 102 22.30 -14.52 0.15
C PRO A 102 22.70 -13.04 0.26
N GLY A 103 22.90 -12.53 1.47
CA GLY A 103 23.05 -11.12 1.77
C GLY A 103 21.72 -10.48 2.14
N ILE A 104 21.76 -9.21 2.54
CA ILE A 104 20.54 -8.46 2.90
C ILE A 104 19.91 -7.77 1.69
N PHE A 105 20.68 -7.60 0.61
CA PHE A 105 20.24 -6.89 -0.60
C PHE A 105 20.27 -7.79 -1.86
N ALA A 106 20.02 -9.09 -1.71
CA ALA A 106 19.85 -9.98 -2.86
C ALA A 106 18.75 -9.45 -3.80
N LYS A 107 19.05 -9.44 -5.11
CA LYS A 107 18.13 -8.96 -6.17
C LYS A 107 17.48 -10.10 -6.95
N ALA A 108 18.02 -11.30 -6.80
CA ALA A 108 17.48 -12.54 -7.35
C ALA A 108 17.85 -13.70 -6.42
N VAL A 109 16.95 -14.64 -6.26
CA VAL A 109 17.15 -15.81 -5.40
C VAL A 109 16.62 -17.07 -6.08
N GLY A 110 17.10 -18.22 -5.61
CA GLY A 110 16.55 -19.53 -5.95
C GLY A 110 15.28 -19.84 -5.16
N VAL A 111 14.88 -21.11 -5.20
CA VAL A 111 13.66 -21.61 -4.55
C VAL A 111 13.72 -21.36 -3.04
N ASN A 112 12.60 -20.88 -2.49
CA ASN A 112 12.46 -20.55 -1.06
C ASN A 112 13.46 -19.50 -0.55
N GLY A 113 14.01 -18.66 -1.44
CA GLY A 113 14.86 -17.55 -1.06
C GLY A 113 16.19 -17.89 -0.39
N LYS A 114 16.61 -19.17 -0.42
CA LYS A 114 17.77 -19.65 0.35
C LYS A 114 19.11 -19.19 -0.20
N ARG A 115 19.25 -19.08 -1.51
CA ARG A 115 20.48 -18.69 -2.21
C ARG A 115 20.24 -17.50 -3.12
N GLY A 116 21.21 -16.60 -3.16
CA GLY A 116 21.24 -15.57 -4.18
C GLY A 116 21.54 -16.17 -5.56
N ALA A 117 20.93 -15.64 -6.59
CA ALA A 117 21.20 -15.99 -7.98
C ALA A 117 21.89 -14.83 -8.70
N ILE A 118 22.87 -15.14 -9.54
CA ILE A 118 23.60 -14.15 -10.34
C ILE A 118 22.90 -14.02 -11.69
N VAL A 119 22.24 -12.87 -11.88
CA VAL A 119 21.43 -12.57 -13.07
C VAL A 119 21.86 -11.25 -13.70
N ASP A 120 21.60 -11.09 -14.97
CA ASP A 120 21.56 -9.77 -15.60
C ASP A 120 20.10 -9.30 -15.56
N LEU A 121 19.81 -8.28 -14.77
CA LEU A 121 18.42 -7.77 -14.61
C LEU A 121 17.84 -7.29 -15.94
N ARG A 122 18.66 -6.84 -16.89
CA ARG A 122 18.21 -6.43 -18.23
C ARG A 122 17.60 -7.58 -19.03
N ASP A 123 18.02 -8.82 -18.78
CA ASP A 123 17.43 -10.01 -19.40
C ASP A 123 16.00 -10.29 -18.92
N THR A 124 15.57 -9.62 -17.84
CA THR A 124 14.24 -9.76 -17.25
C THR A 124 13.26 -8.71 -17.74
N ASP A 125 13.72 -7.71 -18.49
CA ASP A 125 12.88 -6.64 -19.00
C ASP A 125 11.90 -7.18 -20.06
N PRO A 126 10.60 -6.96 -19.89
CA PRO A 126 9.65 -7.26 -20.94
C PRO A 126 9.84 -6.32 -22.14
N GLU A 127 9.31 -6.73 -23.30
CA GLU A 127 9.37 -5.88 -24.49
C GLU A 127 8.76 -4.49 -24.23
N GLY A 128 9.54 -3.45 -24.57
CA GLY A 128 9.14 -2.07 -24.38
C GLY A 128 9.27 -1.55 -22.94
N TRP A 129 9.90 -2.28 -22.01
CA TRP A 129 10.08 -1.88 -20.61
C TRP A 129 10.74 -0.51 -20.44
N ALA A 130 11.77 -0.22 -21.24
CA ALA A 130 12.47 1.07 -21.20
C ALA A 130 11.58 2.28 -21.61
N ASN A 131 10.43 2.02 -22.23
CA ASN A 131 9.44 3.03 -22.61
C ASN A 131 8.17 2.98 -21.74
N ASP A 132 8.20 2.20 -20.67
CA ASP A 132 7.10 2.14 -19.72
C ASP A 132 6.94 3.49 -19.01
N VAL A 133 5.71 4.00 -18.93
CA VAL A 133 5.41 5.33 -18.37
C VAL A 133 4.38 5.19 -17.26
N ARG A 134 4.73 5.74 -16.10
CA ARG A 134 3.79 5.85 -14.99
C ARG A 134 2.54 6.64 -15.38
N PRO A 135 1.34 6.18 -15.02
CA PRO A 135 0.14 6.98 -15.18
C PRO A 135 0.26 8.32 -14.44
N THR A 136 -0.17 9.40 -15.07
CA THR A 136 -0.08 10.75 -14.48
C THR A 136 -0.91 10.86 -13.21
N LEU A 137 -0.35 11.52 -12.20
CA LEU A 137 -1.04 11.88 -10.96
C LEU A 137 -0.68 13.31 -10.57
N ASN A 138 -1.67 14.19 -10.55
CA ASN A 138 -1.47 15.61 -10.22
C ASN A 138 -1.68 15.92 -8.74
N ASN A 139 -2.60 15.19 -8.11
CA ASN A 139 -2.95 15.32 -6.70
C ASN A 139 -3.15 13.92 -6.09
N PRO A 140 -2.54 13.58 -4.96
CA PRO A 140 -2.77 12.28 -4.32
C PRO A 140 -4.26 11.97 -4.05
N CYS A 141 -5.10 13.00 -3.81
CA CYS A 141 -6.55 12.80 -3.63
C CYS A 141 -7.28 12.37 -4.93
N ASP A 142 -6.60 12.38 -6.09
CA ASP A 142 -7.10 11.81 -7.34
C ASP A 142 -7.01 10.28 -7.39
N LEU A 143 -6.24 9.68 -6.48
CA LEU A 143 -6.16 8.23 -6.35
C LEU A 143 -7.50 7.67 -5.86
N VAL A 144 -7.85 6.51 -6.39
CA VAL A 144 -8.82 5.56 -5.85
C VAL A 144 -8.09 4.24 -5.76
N ILE A 145 -7.70 3.87 -4.54
CA ILE A 145 -6.83 2.73 -4.28
C ILE A 145 -7.68 1.46 -4.13
N TYR A 146 -7.27 0.39 -4.81
CA TYR A 146 -7.89 -0.93 -4.75
C TYR A 146 -6.88 -1.92 -4.17
N GLU A 147 -7.08 -2.32 -2.92
CA GLU A 147 -6.22 -3.28 -2.23
C GLU A 147 -6.53 -4.69 -2.64
N MET A 148 -5.53 -5.47 -3.03
CA MET A 148 -5.74 -6.85 -3.46
C MET A 148 -4.58 -7.77 -3.13
N HIS A 149 -4.89 -9.07 -3.07
CA HIS A 149 -3.95 -10.17 -3.01
C HIS A 149 -4.05 -11.01 -4.29
N HIS A 150 -2.91 -11.45 -4.83
CA HIS A 150 -2.86 -12.17 -6.11
C HIS A 150 -3.75 -13.41 -6.15
N ARG A 151 -3.76 -14.19 -5.06
CA ARG A 151 -4.60 -15.40 -5.00
C ARG A 151 -6.07 -15.05 -4.81
N ASP A 152 -6.40 -14.17 -3.88
CA ASP A 152 -7.78 -13.75 -3.63
C ASP A 152 -8.48 -13.34 -4.91
N PHE A 153 -7.81 -12.49 -5.69
CA PHE A 153 -8.36 -11.91 -6.90
C PHE A 153 -8.59 -12.93 -8.01
N SER A 154 -7.70 -13.92 -8.18
CA SER A 154 -7.64 -14.70 -9.40
C SER A 154 -7.85 -16.20 -9.25
N VAL A 155 -7.72 -16.76 -8.02
CA VAL A 155 -7.64 -18.21 -7.83
C VAL A 155 -8.97 -18.93 -8.06
N ASP A 156 -10.11 -18.27 -7.81
CA ASP A 156 -11.43 -18.87 -8.00
C ASP A 156 -11.71 -19.19 -9.47
N LEU A 157 -12.38 -20.31 -9.72
CA LEU A 157 -12.76 -20.72 -11.09
C LEU A 157 -13.69 -19.71 -11.76
N SER A 158 -14.56 -19.05 -10.98
CA SER A 158 -15.51 -18.05 -11.48
C SER A 158 -14.82 -16.78 -11.98
N SER A 159 -13.54 -16.53 -11.60
CA SER A 159 -12.74 -15.43 -12.16
C SER A 159 -12.60 -15.55 -13.68
N GLY A 160 -12.52 -16.79 -14.20
CA GLY A 160 -12.27 -17.08 -15.60
C GLY A 160 -10.88 -16.68 -16.08
N LEU A 161 -9.97 -16.32 -15.16
CA LEU A 161 -8.57 -16.01 -15.43
C LEU A 161 -7.77 -17.31 -15.59
N LYS A 162 -6.72 -17.25 -16.40
CA LYS A 162 -5.87 -18.42 -16.69
C LYS A 162 -4.77 -18.59 -15.65
N HIS A 163 -4.09 -17.50 -15.31
CA HIS A 163 -2.91 -17.49 -14.43
C HIS A 163 -3.33 -17.32 -12.96
N LYS A 164 -4.04 -18.31 -12.42
CA LYS A 164 -4.63 -18.28 -11.08
C LYS A 164 -3.58 -18.12 -9.97
N GLY A 165 -3.73 -17.08 -9.14
CA GLY A 165 -2.80 -16.78 -8.04
C GLY A 165 -1.43 -16.31 -8.51
N LYS A 166 -1.28 -15.81 -9.74
CA LYS A 166 0.00 -15.43 -10.35
C LYS A 166 0.01 -13.96 -10.75
N TYR A 167 1.21 -13.35 -10.83
CA TYR A 167 1.41 -11.99 -11.36
C TYR A 167 0.71 -11.79 -12.70
N LEU A 168 0.84 -12.77 -13.60
CA LEU A 168 0.30 -12.71 -14.95
C LEU A 168 -1.24 -12.65 -14.99
N ALA A 169 -1.95 -12.96 -13.92
CA ALA A 169 -3.41 -12.76 -13.85
C ALA A 169 -3.79 -11.29 -14.11
N LEU A 170 -2.98 -10.36 -13.64
CA LEU A 170 -3.19 -8.92 -13.82
C LEU A 170 -2.74 -8.38 -15.19
N THR A 171 -2.22 -9.23 -16.06
CA THR A 171 -1.97 -8.91 -17.47
C THR A 171 -3.14 -9.32 -18.39
N GLU A 172 -4.07 -10.11 -17.87
CA GLU A 172 -5.17 -10.65 -18.66
C GLU A 172 -6.27 -9.59 -18.90
N PRO A 173 -6.81 -9.52 -20.14
CA PRO A 173 -7.80 -8.51 -20.50
C PRO A 173 -8.99 -8.44 -19.53
N LYS A 174 -9.47 -9.57 -19.03
CA LYS A 174 -10.61 -9.63 -18.12
C LYS A 174 -10.33 -8.96 -16.76
N ALA A 175 -9.13 -9.12 -16.22
CA ALA A 175 -8.70 -8.48 -14.98
C ALA A 175 -8.58 -6.96 -15.19
N ILE A 176 -7.92 -6.55 -16.26
CA ILE A 176 -7.76 -5.15 -16.64
C ILE A 176 -9.12 -4.48 -16.87
N GLU A 177 -10.01 -5.13 -17.64
CA GLU A 177 -11.36 -4.60 -17.91
C GLU A 177 -12.16 -4.39 -16.62
N HIS A 178 -12.09 -5.33 -15.67
CA HIS A 178 -12.77 -5.18 -14.38
C HIS A 178 -12.30 -3.93 -13.63
N LEU A 179 -10.99 -3.74 -13.49
CA LEU A 179 -10.41 -2.58 -12.80
C LEU A 179 -10.75 -1.26 -13.51
N GLN A 180 -10.69 -1.24 -14.85
CA GLN A 180 -11.04 -0.05 -15.65
C GLN A 180 -12.53 0.28 -15.56
N ARG A 181 -13.42 -0.72 -15.62
CA ARG A 181 -14.87 -0.53 -15.48
C ARG A 181 -15.26 -0.06 -14.09
N LEU A 182 -14.60 -0.56 -13.05
CA LEU A 182 -14.78 -0.07 -11.69
C LEU A 182 -14.30 1.38 -11.56
N GLY A 183 -13.28 1.75 -12.32
CA GLY A 183 -12.74 3.09 -12.38
C GLY A 183 -11.60 3.36 -11.40
N VAL A 184 -11.07 2.37 -10.71
CA VAL A 184 -9.88 2.53 -9.86
C VAL A 184 -8.66 2.88 -10.70
N ASN A 185 -7.74 3.65 -10.14
CA ASN A 185 -6.52 4.10 -10.84
C ASN A 185 -5.23 3.77 -10.11
N ALA A 186 -5.32 3.04 -9.01
CA ALA A 186 -4.18 2.47 -8.32
C ALA A 186 -4.55 1.10 -7.73
N VAL A 187 -3.68 0.12 -7.90
CA VAL A 187 -3.77 -1.19 -7.25
C VAL A 187 -2.70 -1.24 -6.16
N HIS A 188 -3.14 -1.41 -4.91
CA HIS A 188 -2.27 -1.75 -3.79
C HIS A 188 -2.23 -3.26 -3.69
N ILE A 189 -1.09 -3.86 -4.02
CA ILE A 189 -0.88 -5.31 -3.91
C ILE A 189 -0.27 -5.64 -2.54
N LEU A 190 -0.86 -6.62 -1.83
CA LEU A 190 -0.31 -7.14 -0.59
C LEU A 190 1.14 -7.58 -0.79
N PRO A 191 1.93 -7.82 0.29
CA PRO A 191 3.36 -8.07 0.16
C PRO A 191 3.69 -9.05 -0.95
N SER A 192 4.50 -8.60 -1.89
CA SER A 192 4.86 -9.34 -3.11
C SER A 192 6.36 -9.48 -3.29
N PHE A 193 7.15 -9.15 -2.27
CA PHE A 193 8.54 -9.57 -2.17
C PHE A 193 8.63 -10.93 -1.46
N ASP A 194 9.77 -11.60 -1.60
CA ASP A 194 10.03 -12.95 -1.14
C ASP A 194 9.79 -13.10 0.37
N TYR A 195 8.90 -14.02 0.76
CA TYR A 195 8.51 -14.27 2.14
C TYR A 195 8.57 -15.77 2.49
N ALA A 196 8.60 -16.11 3.80
CA ALA A 196 9.02 -17.41 4.27
C ALA A 196 7.92 -18.49 4.31
N SER A 197 6.64 -18.10 4.43
CA SER A 197 5.55 -19.03 4.79
C SER A 197 5.02 -19.92 3.67
N VAL A 198 5.51 -19.79 2.44
CA VAL A 198 5.11 -20.61 1.29
C VAL A 198 6.30 -21.42 0.79
N ASP A 199 6.12 -22.73 0.65
CA ASP A 199 7.13 -23.63 0.09
C ASP A 199 7.04 -23.63 -1.44
N GLU A 200 7.86 -22.82 -2.09
CA GLU A 200 7.93 -22.68 -3.55
C GLU A 200 8.30 -23.99 -4.27
N SER A 201 8.89 -24.96 -3.58
CA SER A 201 9.21 -26.27 -4.15
C SER A 201 7.97 -27.15 -4.39
N LYS A 202 6.80 -26.72 -3.89
CA LYS A 202 5.53 -27.44 -3.99
C LYS A 202 4.45 -26.59 -4.69
N PRO A 203 4.67 -26.19 -5.96
CA PRO A 203 3.76 -25.26 -6.65
C PRO A 203 2.34 -25.83 -6.85
N ASP A 204 2.18 -27.15 -6.85
CA ASP A 204 0.89 -27.84 -7.05
C ASP A 204 0.08 -27.99 -5.76
N VAL A 205 0.66 -27.66 -4.60
CA VAL A 205 -0.01 -27.68 -3.31
C VAL A 205 -0.60 -26.31 -3.03
N PRO A 206 -1.92 -26.17 -2.84
CA PRO A 206 -2.51 -24.89 -2.46
C PRO A 206 -1.92 -24.41 -1.13
N GLN A 207 -1.29 -23.26 -1.16
CA GLN A 207 -0.68 -22.59 -0.02
C GLN A 207 -1.13 -21.15 -0.04
N TYR A 208 -1.46 -20.61 1.13
CA TYR A 208 -1.93 -19.25 1.27
C TYR A 208 -1.23 -18.55 2.43
N ASN A 209 -0.74 -17.37 2.17
CA ASN A 209 -0.32 -16.41 3.19
C ASN A 209 -0.48 -14.99 2.61
N TRP A 210 -0.74 -13.99 3.47
CA TRP A 210 -0.75 -12.58 3.03
C TRP A 210 0.64 -12.06 2.64
N GLY A 211 1.71 -12.69 3.19
CA GLY A 211 3.09 -12.34 2.87
C GLY A 211 3.75 -11.38 3.86
N TYR A 212 3.19 -11.16 5.05
CA TYR A 212 3.78 -10.31 6.09
C TYR A 212 4.84 -11.03 6.93
N ASP A 213 5.61 -11.89 6.32
CA ASP A 213 6.72 -12.65 6.90
C ASP A 213 7.98 -12.56 6.02
N PRO A 214 8.56 -11.35 5.88
CA PRO A 214 9.59 -11.05 4.88
C PRO A 214 10.89 -11.83 5.08
N LEU A 215 11.46 -12.30 3.98
CA LEU A 215 12.73 -13.01 3.91
C LEU A 215 13.76 -12.25 3.07
N ASN A 216 13.46 -11.96 1.78
CA ASN A 216 14.32 -11.18 0.89
C ASN A 216 13.55 -9.97 0.33
N TYR A 217 13.84 -8.79 0.84
CA TYR A 217 13.07 -7.56 0.60
C TYR A 217 13.14 -7.00 -0.82
N ASN A 218 14.13 -7.41 -1.63
CA ASN A 218 14.38 -6.84 -2.95
C ASN A 218 14.18 -7.86 -4.09
N VAL A 219 13.45 -8.92 -3.81
CA VAL A 219 13.15 -9.99 -4.77
C VAL A 219 11.65 -10.22 -4.81
N PRO A 220 11.00 -10.27 -5.98
CA PRO A 220 9.59 -10.67 -6.08
C PRO A 220 9.35 -12.10 -5.57
N GLU A 221 8.19 -12.32 -4.92
CA GLU A 221 7.77 -13.62 -4.40
C GLU A 221 7.64 -14.67 -5.52
N GLY A 222 8.27 -15.81 -5.33
CA GLY A 222 8.31 -16.85 -6.36
C GLY A 222 7.01 -17.64 -6.51
N SER A 223 6.23 -17.79 -5.45
CA SER A 223 4.95 -18.52 -5.53
C SER A 223 3.93 -17.83 -6.42
N TYR A 224 4.07 -16.53 -6.66
CA TYR A 224 3.25 -15.77 -7.60
C TYR A 224 3.76 -15.80 -9.05
N SER A 225 4.93 -16.38 -9.30
CA SER A 225 5.43 -16.62 -10.67
C SER A 225 4.96 -17.96 -11.22
N THR A 226 5.04 -18.13 -12.54
CA THR A 226 4.71 -19.40 -13.19
C THR A 226 5.79 -20.45 -13.00
N ASP A 227 7.02 -20.04 -12.69
CA ASP A 227 8.17 -20.91 -12.43
C ASP A 227 9.09 -20.28 -11.36
N ALA A 228 8.97 -20.75 -10.13
CA ALA A 228 9.81 -20.31 -9.02
C ALA A 228 11.25 -20.88 -9.10
N ALA A 229 11.47 -21.97 -9.83
CA ALA A 229 12.78 -22.59 -9.96
C ALA A 229 13.73 -21.79 -10.84
N THR A 230 13.20 -20.96 -11.75
CA THR A 230 13.99 -20.06 -12.59
C THR A 230 13.98 -18.65 -12.00
N PRO A 231 15.08 -18.17 -11.37
CA PRO A 231 15.12 -16.90 -10.63
C PRO A 231 14.68 -15.67 -11.43
N THR A 232 14.90 -15.66 -12.76
CA THR A 232 14.52 -14.54 -13.63
C THR A 232 13.03 -14.50 -13.96
N THR A 233 12.30 -15.60 -13.81
CA THR A 233 10.87 -15.67 -14.15
C THR A 233 10.04 -14.76 -13.25
N ARG A 234 10.22 -14.83 -11.91
CA ARG A 234 9.50 -13.99 -10.95
C ARG A 234 9.74 -12.51 -11.21
N ILE A 235 10.96 -12.12 -11.58
CA ILE A 235 11.33 -10.73 -11.86
C ILE A 235 10.63 -10.25 -13.14
N ARG A 236 10.72 -11.04 -14.22
CA ARG A 236 10.10 -10.70 -15.52
C ARG A 236 8.59 -10.59 -15.40
N GLU A 237 7.94 -11.55 -14.77
CA GLU A 237 6.48 -11.58 -14.66
C GLU A 237 5.95 -10.44 -13.79
N PHE A 238 6.68 -10.06 -12.73
CA PHE A 238 6.34 -8.87 -11.94
C PHE A 238 6.41 -7.59 -12.79
N LYS A 239 7.48 -7.42 -13.59
CA LYS A 239 7.61 -6.29 -14.54
C LYS A 239 6.49 -6.30 -15.58
N GLN A 240 6.12 -7.46 -16.13
CA GLN A 240 5.01 -7.60 -17.07
C GLN A 240 3.67 -7.14 -16.45
N MET A 241 3.42 -7.51 -15.21
CA MET A 241 2.25 -7.07 -14.45
C MET A 241 2.21 -5.54 -14.31
N VAL A 242 3.31 -4.94 -13.85
CA VAL A 242 3.40 -3.47 -13.69
C VAL A 242 3.16 -2.78 -15.03
N GLN A 243 3.84 -3.22 -16.10
CA GLN A 243 3.68 -2.65 -17.43
C GLN A 243 2.24 -2.76 -17.97
N ALA A 244 1.57 -3.88 -17.71
CA ALA A 244 0.18 -4.07 -18.16
C ALA A 244 -0.78 -3.12 -17.42
N LEU A 245 -0.59 -2.93 -16.12
CA LEU A 245 -1.37 -1.98 -15.32
C LEU A 245 -1.10 -0.54 -15.74
N HIS A 246 0.15 -0.16 -15.99
CA HIS A 246 0.50 1.18 -16.52
C HIS A 246 -0.17 1.46 -17.86
N LYS A 247 -0.13 0.52 -18.80
CA LYS A 247 -0.84 0.63 -20.09
C LYS A 247 -2.34 0.81 -19.95
N ALA A 248 -2.90 0.31 -18.84
CA ALA A 248 -4.31 0.48 -18.50
C ALA A 248 -4.63 1.78 -17.74
N GLY A 249 -3.63 2.62 -17.47
CA GLY A 249 -3.77 3.84 -16.69
C GLY A 249 -3.87 3.61 -15.18
N ILE A 250 -3.38 2.47 -14.69
CA ILE A 250 -3.44 2.04 -13.29
C ILE A 250 -2.05 2.02 -12.68
N ARG A 251 -1.87 2.73 -11.57
CA ARG A 251 -0.65 2.76 -10.78
C ARG A 251 -0.52 1.51 -9.92
N VAL A 252 0.71 1.16 -9.58
CA VAL A 252 1.01 0.01 -8.71
C VAL A 252 1.62 0.49 -7.41
N ILE A 253 0.97 0.17 -6.30
CA ILE A 253 1.43 0.45 -4.94
C ILE A 253 1.90 -0.86 -4.32
N LEU A 254 3.13 -0.90 -3.85
CA LEU A 254 3.72 -2.06 -3.19
C LEU A 254 3.54 -1.95 -1.68
N ASP A 255 3.03 -3.02 -1.07
CA ASP A 255 3.01 -3.18 0.38
C ASP A 255 4.40 -3.60 0.86
N VAL A 256 5.02 -2.82 1.76
CA VAL A 256 6.38 -3.05 2.25
C VAL A 256 6.38 -3.27 3.77
N VAL A 257 7.12 -4.30 4.19
CA VAL A 257 7.15 -4.79 5.58
C VAL A 257 8.57 -4.67 6.13
N TYR A 258 9.06 -3.43 6.29
CA TYR A 258 10.41 -3.20 6.84
C TYR A 258 10.44 -3.24 8.38
N ASN A 259 9.29 -3.29 9.03
CA ASN A 259 9.17 -3.18 10.48
C ASN A 259 9.63 -4.43 11.25
N HIS A 260 9.70 -5.59 10.61
CA HIS A 260 10.18 -6.85 11.21
C HIS A 260 10.72 -7.81 10.15
N THR A 261 11.33 -8.90 10.60
CA THR A 261 11.71 -10.06 9.79
C THR A 261 10.90 -11.28 10.21
N PHE A 262 10.79 -12.26 9.33
CA PHE A 262 10.07 -13.52 9.61
C PHE A 262 10.48 -14.13 10.95
N ASP A 263 11.77 -14.26 11.19
CA ASP A 263 12.33 -14.59 12.49
C ASP A 263 13.71 -13.90 12.62
N ILE A 264 14.27 -13.84 13.83
CA ILE A 264 15.54 -13.17 14.06
C ILE A 264 16.70 -14.05 13.56
N ASP A 265 16.81 -15.27 14.06
CA ASP A 265 17.99 -16.13 13.84
C ASP A 265 18.12 -16.57 12.38
N GLY A 266 16.99 -16.83 11.71
CA GLY A 266 16.93 -17.18 10.30
C GLY A 266 17.11 -16.00 9.34
N SER A 267 16.98 -14.75 9.81
CA SER A 267 17.02 -13.58 8.96
C SER A 267 18.39 -13.33 8.34
N ASN A 268 18.37 -12.76 7.13
CA ASN A 268 19.60 -12.32 6.47
C ASN A 268 20.28 -11.16 7.21
N PHE A 269 19.52 -10.34 7.94
CA PHE A 269 20.04 -9.29 8.81
C PHE A 269 20.93 -9.87 9.93
N GLN A 270 20.41 -10.84 10.68
CA GLN A 270 21.13 -11.44 11.80
C GLN A 270 22.36 -12.22 11.34
N LYS A 271 22.22 -12.98 10.24
CA LYS A 271 23.32 -13.74 9.66
C LYS A 271 24.46 -12.84 9.14
N THR A 272 24.13 -11.64 8.66
CA THR A 272 25.11 -10.71 8.11
C THR A 272 25.76 -9.85 9.18
N TYR A 273 24.96 -9.26 10.08
CA TYR A 273 25.44 -8.38 11.14
C TYR A 273 24.60 -8.59 12.41
N PRO A 274 24.96 -9.53 13.27
CA PRO A 274 24.19 -9.87 14.46
C PRO A 274 23.81 -8.66 15.31
N ASP A 275 22.57 -8.63 15.75
CA ASP A 275 21.98 -7.62 16.63
C ASP A 275 21.91 -6.18 16.10
N TYR A 276 22.52 -5.88 14.97
CA TYR A 276 22.60 -4.51 14.49
C TYR A 276 21.24 -3.96 14.04
N PHE A 277 20.50 -4.72 13.24
CA PHE A 277 19.30 -4.25 12.57
C PHE A 277 18.04 -4.26 13.45
N TYR A 278 18.12 -4.85 14.63
CA TYR A 278 17.01 -4.99 15.55
C TYR A 278 17.07 -4.00 16.72
N ARG A 279 15.89 -3.53 17.14
CA ARG A 279 15.74 -2.76 18.38
C ARG A 279 15.76 -3.69 19.58
N LYS A 280 16.40 -3.24 20.64
CA LYS A 280 16.43 -3.92 21.94
C LYS A 280 15.95 -3.00 23.05
N THR A 281 15.34 -3.59 24.06
CA THR A 281 14.97 -2.90 25.30
C THR A 281 16.23 -2.51 26.09
N ALA A 282 16.05 -1.68 27.13
CA ALA A 282 17.15 -1.30 28.02
C ALA A 282 17.81 -2.52 28.70
N GLU A 283 17.06 -3.61 28.89
CA GLU A 283 17.53 -4.87 29.45
C GLU A 283 18.22 -5.79 28.42
N GLY A 284 18.37 -5.33 27.17
CA GLY A 284 19.02 -6.06 26.08
C GLY A 284 18.16 -7.14 25.41
N LYS A 285 16.88 -7.22 25.69
CA LYS A 285 15.94 -8.12 25.01
C LYS A 285 15.50 -7.51 23.67
N TYR A 286 15.17 -8.34 22.70
CA TYR A 286 14.55 -7.87 21.46
C TYR A 286 13.19 -7.24 21.76
N SER A 287 12.96 -6.07 21.19
CA SER A 287 11.69 -5.36 21.26
C SER A 287 10.71 -5.92 20.21
N ASP A 288 9.41 -5.80 20.46
CA ASP A 288 8.36 -6.37 19.62
C ASP A 288 7.23 -5.38 19.38
N GLY A 289 7.54 -4.24 18.79
CA GLY A 289 6.55 -3.28 18.33
C GLY A 289 5.71 -3.78 17.16
N SER A 290 6.18 -4.79 16.45
CA SER A 290 5.45 -5.41 15.35
C SER A 290 4.39 -6.42 15.79
N GLY A 291 4.49 -6.97 17.01
CA GLY A 291 3.66 -8.11 17.44
C GLY A 291 4.02 -9.43 16.74
N CYS A 292 5.15 -9.48 16.00
CA CYS A 292 5.63 -10.65 15.26
C CYS A 292 6.93 -11.23 15.86
N GLY A 293 7.28 -10.85 17.09
CA GLY A 293 8.42 -11.35 17.83
C GLY A 293 9.71 -10.52 17.69
N ASN A 294 9.72 -9.49 16.86
CA ASN A 294 10.86 -8.59 16.68
C ASN A 294 10.44 -7.26 16.05
N GLU A 295 11.31 -6.27 16.14
CA GLU A 295 11.20 -5.03 15.37
C GLU A 295 12.55 -4.55 14.87
N THR A 296 12.58 -3.95 13.69
CA THR A 296 13.77 -3.36 13.12
C THR A 296 14.04 -1.97 13.69
N ALA A 297 15.31 -1.58 13.70
CA ALA A 297 15.78 -0.30 14.23
C ALA A 297 16.02 0.70 13.10
N SER A 298 14.93 1.29 12.55
CA SER A 298 15.00 2.21 11.41
C SER A 298 15.89 3.44 11.65
N GLU A 299 16.04 3.86 12.90
CA GLU A 299 16.90 4.97 13.33
C GLU A 299 18.40 4.67 13.20
N LYS A 300 18.80 3.39 13.10
CA LYS A 300 20.21 3.03 12.92
C LYS A 300 20.67 3.28 11.48
N PRO A 301 21.84 3.86 11.27
CA PRO A 301 22.28 4.32 9.94
C PRO A 301 22.20 3.27 8.84
N LEU A 302 22.66 2.03 9.06
CA LEU A 302 22.61 1.00 8.03
C LEU A 302 21.18 0.50 7.76
N MET A 303 20.29 0.46 8.77
CA MET A 303 18.89 0.10 8.53
C MET A 303 18.16 1.19 7.73
N ARG A 304 18.40 2.45 8.07
CA ARG A 304 17.87 3.59 7.33
C ARG A 304 18.31 3.58 5.86
N GLU A 305 19.61 3.41 5.61
CA GLU A 305 20.14 3.31 4.24
C GLU A 305 19.58 2.09 3.51
N PHE A 306 19.43 0.95 4.19
CA PHE A 306 18.81 -0.24 3.61
C PHE A 306 17.37 0.07 3.14
N MET A 307 16.55 0.67 3.98
CA MET A 307 15.16 1.02 3.61
C MET A 307 15.12 2.00 2.44
N LYS A 308 15.98 3.03 2.44
CA LYS A 308 16.06 4.00 1.35
C LYS A 308 16.47 3.35 0.03
N GLU A 309 17.57 2.57 0.03
CA GLU A 309 18.05 1.89 -1.17
C GLU A 309 17.08 0.83 -1.68
N SER A 310 16.36 0.15 -0.79
CA SER A 310 15.32 -0.82 -1.16
C SER A 310 14.13 -0.14 -1.85
N VAL A 311 13.61 0.94 -1.28
CA VAL A 311 12.53 1.73 -1.89
C VAL A 311 12.99 2.30 -3.24
N GLU A 312 14.19 2.88 -3.31
CA GLU A 312 14.77 3.39 -4.56
C GLU A 312 14.86 2.29 -5.63
N TYR A 313 15.30 1.09 -5.25
CA TYR A 313 15.41 -0.06 -6.14
C TYR A 313 14.04 -0.45 -6.72
N TRP A 314 13.00 -0.57 -5.90
CA TRP A 314 11.65 -0.88 -6.37
C TRP A 314 11.09 0.21 -7.30
N VAL A 315 11.40 1.48 -7.04
CA VAL A 315 11.00 2.58 -7.92
C VAL A 315 11.71 2.52 -9.28
N LYS A 316 13.02 2.25 -9.29
CA LYS A 316 13.85 2.31 -10.51
C LYS A 316 13.78 1.04 -11.33
N GLU A 317 13.82 -0.12 -10.68
CA GLU A 317 13.87 -1.43 -11.36
C GLU A 317 12.49 -1.94 -11.75
N TYR A 318 11.49 -1.72 -10.90
CA TYR A 318 10.13 -2.24 -11.10
C TYR A 318 9.09 -1.15 -11.41
N HIS A 319 9.49 0.11 -11.50
CA HIS A 319 8.63 1.26 -11.79
C HIS A 319 7.44 1.41 -10.82
N ILE A 320 7.61 1.03 -9.57
CA ILE A 320 6.57 1.15 -8.53
C ILE A 320 6.16 2.60 -8.34
N ASP A 321 4.86 2.86 -8.20
CA ASP A 321 4.22 4.18 -8.17
C ASP A 321 3.78 4.63 -6.78
N GLY A 322 3.92 3.79 -5.79
CA GLY A 322 3.58 4.10 -4.40
C GLY A 322 3.97 2.98 -3.45
N PHE A 323 3.96 3.30 -2.17
CA PHE A 323 4.30 2.34 -1.11
C PHE A 323 3.32 2.47 0.05
N ARG A 324 2.81 1.33 0.52
CA ARG A 324 2.12 1.21 1.79
C ARG A 324 3.09 0.59 2.79
N PHE A 325 3.42 1.32 3.85
CA PHE A 325 4.27 0.82 4.92
C PHE A 325 3.43 0.11 5.98
N ASP A 326 3.61 -1.19 6.06
CA ASP A 326 3.08 -2.01 7.14
C ASP A 326 3.62 -1.51 8.47
N LEU A 327 2.74 -1.35 9.48
CA LEU A 327 3.08 -0.82 10.79
C LEU A 327 4.08 0.35 10.73
N MET A 328 3.77 1.36 9.91
CA MET A 328 4.61 2.56 9.71
C MET A 328 4.99 3.21 11.05
N GLY A 329 4.10 3.10 12.05
CA GLY A 329 4.32 3.61 13.39
C GLY A 329 5.44 2.92 14.19
N VAL A 330 6.05 1.86 13.66
CA VAL A 330 7.27 1.24 14.22
C VAL A 330 8.53 1.98 13.76
N HIS A 331 8.47 2.66 12.61
CA HIS A 331 9.60 3.42 12.05
C HIS A 331 9.69 4.82 12.65
N ASP A 332 10.90 5.37 12.66
CA ASP A 332 11.13 6.74 13.10
C ASP A 332 10.77 7.77 12.00
N ILE A 333 10.34 8.96 12.44
CA ILE A 333 9.92 10.07 11.56
C ILE A 333 11.03 10.48 10.60
N GLU A 334 12.29 10.55 11.08
CA GLU A 334 13.42 11.00 10.28
C GLU A 334 13.67 10.05 9.10
N THR A 335 13.65 8.73 9.34
CA THR A 335 13.80 7.72 8.29
C THR A 335 12.68 7.84 7.25
N MET A 336 11.43 7.98 7.69
CA MET A 336 10.30 8.13 6.77
C MET A 336 10.42 9.38 5.91
N ASN A 337 10.83 10.52 6.48
CA ASN A 337 11.04 11.76 5.76
C ASN A 337 12.24 11.70 4.80
N GLU A 338 13.32 11.01 5.18
CA GLU A 338 14.44 10.78 4.26
C GLU A 338 14.05 9.90 3.06
N ILE A 339 13.24 8.86 3.27
CA ILE A 339 12.67 8.06 2.18
C ILE A 339 11.82 8.95 1.27
N ARG A 340 10.92 9.78 1.84
CA ARG A 340 10.10 10.71 1.06
C ARG A 340 10.96 11.66 0.24
N ALA A 341 11.94 12.29 0.86
CA ALA A 341 12.84 13.23 0.17
C ALA A 341 13.68 12.57 -0.94
N MET A 342 14.04 11.30 -0.78
CA MET A 342 14.73 10.52 -1.82
C MET A 342 13.78 10.24 -2.99
N VAL A 343 12.57 9.78 -2.70
CA VAL A 343 11.56 9.46 -3.72
C VAL A 343 11.14 10.71 -4.49
N ASP A 344 10.99 11.87 -3.82
CA ASP A 344 10.65 13.15 -4.47
C ASP A 344 11.67 13.59 -5.52
N LYS A 345 12.94 13.24 -5.33
CA LYS A 345 13.99 13.52 -6.33
C LYS A 345 13.86 12.66 -7.59
N ILE A 346 13.19 11.51 -7.49
CA ILE A 346 12.95 10.61 -8.61
C ILE A 346 11.63 11.01 -9.28
N ASP A 347 10.54 11.01 -8.51
CA ASP A 347 9.20 11.39 -8.98
C ASP A 347 8.31 11.75 -7.78
N PRO A 348 7.96 13.06 -7.59
CA PRO A 348 7.14 13.49 -6.46
C PRO A 348 5.69 13.00 -6.53
N SER A 349 5.25 12.42 -7.65
CA SER A 349 3.92 11.82 -7.77
C SER A 349 3.81 10.44 -7.15
N ILE A 350 4.92 9.82 -6.72
CA ILE A 350 4.91 8.52 -6.03
C ILE A 350 4.31 8.72 -4.64
N TYR A 351 3.18 8.06 -4.38
CA TYR A 351 2.46 8.23 -3.13
C TYR A 351 2.96 7.26 -2.05
N ILE A 352 3.22 7.78 -0.85
CA ILE A 352 3.61 6.99 0.32
C ILE A 352 2.57 7.15 1.41
N TYR A 353 2.13 6.04 1.98
CA TYR A 353 1.23 6.00 3.13
C TYR A 353 1.48 4.73 3.94
N GLY A 354 0.86 4.62 5.10
CA GLY A 354 1.01 3.43 5.91
C GLY A 354 0.11 3.41 7.13
N GLU A 355 0.32 2.39 7.95
CA GLU A 355 -0.36 2.25 9.23
C GLU A 355 0.34 3.12 10.28
N GLY A 356 -0.32 4.19 10.71
CA GLY A 356 0.20 5.13 11.70
C GLY A 356 0.09 4.61 13.15
N TRP A 357 0.38 3.33 13.38
CA TRP A 357 0.38 2.65 14.67
C TRP A 357 1.41 1.53 14.72
N SER A 358 1.60 0.95 15.90
CA SER A 358 2.34 -0.30 16.15
C SER A 358 1.38 -1.36 16.69
N ALA A 359 1.71 -2.64 16.53
CA ALA A 359 0.93 -3.75 17.09
C ALA A 359 1.33 -4.06 18.54
N GLY A 360 2.53 -3.65 18.96
CA GLY A 360 3.06 -3.80 20.31
C GLY A 360 3.81 -2.55 20.78
N SER A 361 4.57 -2.67 21.86
CA SER A 361 5.38 -1.58 22.41
C SER A 361 6.74 -1.54 21.73
N CYS A 362 7.09 -0.39 21.15
CA CYS A 362 8.41 -0.14 20.57
C CYS A 362 9.40 0.33 21.64
N ALA A 363 10.63 -0.21 21.59
CA ALA A 363 11.73 0.27 22.44
C ALA A 363 12.42 1.51 21.83
N TYR A 364 11.61 2.52 21.47
CA TYR A 364 12.06 3.80 20.94
C TYR A 364 11.13 4.92 21.43
N PRO A 365 11.60 6.16 21.60
CA PRO A 365 10.75 7.27 22.07
C PRO A 365 9.50 7.45 21.20
N GLN A 366 8.34 7.39 21.81
CA GLN A 366 7.05 7.41 21.11
C GLN A 366 6.86 8.68 20.26
N GLU A 367 7.34 9.81 20.75
CA GLU A 367 7.27 11.10 20.05
C GLU A 367 8.13 11.18 18.78
N LYS A 368 9.03 10.22 18.58
CA LYS A 368 9.88 10.11 17.39
C LYS A 368 9.38 9.08 16.38
N LEU A 369 8.35 8.32 16.71
CA LEU A 369 7.77 7.31 15.84
C LEU A 369 6.79 7.93 14.84
N ALA A 370 6.73 7.36 13.64
CA ALA A 370 5.83 7.78 12.56
C ALA A 370 4.38 7.33 12.79
N MET A 371 3.89 7.61 14.02
CA MET A 371 2.50 7.39 14.42
C MET A 371 1.57 8.38 13.70
N LYS A 372 0.32 8.01 13.50
CA LYS A 372 -0.73 8.88 12.94
C LYS A 372 -0.81 10.23 13.67
N ALA A 373 -0.72 10.21 14.98
CA ALA A 373 -0.70 11.44 15.79
C ALA A 373 0.42 12.42 15.43
N HIS A 374 1.49 11.95 14.80
CA HIS A 374 2.63 12.74 14.36
C HIS A 374 2.65 13.01 12.85
N ALA A 375 1.59 12.68 12.11
CA ALA A 375 1.55 12.79 10.65
C ALA A 375 1.81 14.23 10.14
N LYS A 376 1.56 15.25 10.94
CA LYS A 376 1.96 16.64 10.64
C LYS A 376 3.46 16.84 10.50
N GLN A 377 4.28 15.96 11.07
CA GLN A 377 5.74 15.96 10.98
C GLN A 377 6.25 15.10 9.81
N LEU A 378 5.34 14.38 9.13
CA LEU A 378 5.66 13.56 7.96
C LEU A 378 5.41 14.37 6.68
N ASP A 379 6.41 14.47 5.82
CA ASP A 379 6.38 15.30 4.61
C ASP A 379 5.47 14.70 3.52
N GLY A 380 4.15 14.93 3.62
CA GLY A 380 3.18 14.46 2.63
C GLY A 380 2.91 12.95 2.65
N ILE A 381 3.38 12.23 3.67
CA ILE A 381 3.11 10.79 3.85
C ILE A 381 1.73 10.63 4.50
N GLY A 382 0.92 9.74 3.96
CA GLY A 382 -0.43 9.46 4.43
C GLY A 382 -0.51 8.38 5.51
N ALA A 383 -1.63 8.37 6.24
CA ALA A 383 -1.97 7.33 7.20
C ALA A 383 -3.45 6.93 7.09
N PHE A 384 -3.76 5.70 7.47
CA PHE A 384 -5.14 5.20 7.53
C PHE A 384 -5.95 5.91 8.62
N CYS A 385 -7.19 6.27 8.31
CA CYS A 385 -8.13 6.92 9.22
C CYS A 385 -9.04 5.89 9.90
N ASP A 386 -8.58 5.29 10.97
CA ASP A 386 -9.37 4.35 11.77
C ASP A 386 -10.52 5.04 12.52
N GLU A 387 -10.46 6.36 12.76
CA GLU A 387 -11.59 7.12 13.28
C GLU A 387 -12.82 6.97 12.38
N MET A 388 -12.64 7.14 11.07
CA MET A 388 -13.74 7.02 10.10
C MET A 388 -14.17 5.56 9.92
N ARG A 389 -13.21 4.64 9.79
CA ARG A 389 -13.49 3.21 9.65
C ARG A 389 -14.37 2.70 10.79
N ASP A 390 -13.95 2.92 12.02
CA ASP A 390 -14.62 2.38 13.20
C ASP A 390 -15.92 3.14 13.50
N ALA A 391 -15.99 4.44 13.20
CA ALA A 391 -17.26 5.18 13.29
C ALA A 391 -18.30 4.63 12.29
N LEU A 392 -17.89 4.22 11.10
CA LEU A 392 -18.81 3.62 10.12
C LEU A 392 -19.28 2.23 10.55
N ARG A 393 -18.36 1.29 10.78
CA ARG A 393 -18.67 -0.14 10.92
C ARG A 393 -18.65 -0.69 12.34
N GLY A 394 -18.07 0.05 13.28
CA GLY A 394 -17.83 -0.38 14.66
C GLY A 394 -16.36 -0.60 14.97
N PRO A 395 -15.98 -0.60 16.27
CA PRO A 395 -14.59 -0.60 16.72
C PRO A 395 -13.88 -1.92 16.40
N PHE A 396 -12.60 -1.83 16.06
CA PHE A 396 -11.73 -2.99 15.80
C PHE A 396 -11.70 -3.99 16.97
N SER A 397 -11.83 -3.50 18.20
CA SER A 397 -11.72 -4.29 19.43
C SER A 397 -12.93 -5.16 19.75
N ASP A 398 -14.05 -5.01 19.05
CA ASP A 398 -15.30 -5.73 19.33
C ASP A 398 -16.09 -6.02 18.06
N ASP A 399 -16.04 -7.25 17.58
CA ASP A 399 -16.67 -7.69 16.33
C ASP A 399 -18.19 -7.62 16.33
N HIS A 400 -18.82 -7.60 17.50
CA HIS A 400 -20.27 -7.56 17.65
C HIS A 400 -20.84 -6.15 17.88
N LYS A 401 -19.98 -5.17 18.05
CA LYS A 401 -20.37 -3.76 18.19
C LYS A 401 -20.36 -3.07 16.83
N GLY A 402 -21.48 -2.49 16.46
CA GLY A 402 -21.60 -1.74 15.21
C GLY A 402 -21.22 -0.27 15.34
N GLY A 403 -21.40 0.46 14.25
CA GLY A 403 -21.17 1.90 14.17
C GLY A 403 -22.36 2.64 13.55
N PHE A 404 -22.08 3.74 12.91
CA PHE A 404 -23.05 4.60 12.24
C PHE A 404 -23.99 3.82 11.31
N LEU A 405 -23.46 2.88 10.53
CA LEU A 405 -24.22 2.13 9.53
C LEU A 405 -25.44 1.42 10.13
N ILE A 406 -25.35 0.94 11.37
CA ILE A 406 -26.45 0.25 12.04
C ILE A 406 -27.24 1.15 13.02
N GLY A 407 -26.94 2.47 13.02
CA GLY A 407 -27.64 3.45 13.83
C GLY A 407 -27.07 3.64 15.23
N GLU A 408 -25.84 3.20 15.50
CA GLU A 408 -25.16 3.48 16.77
C GLU A 408 -24.98 5.02 16.95
N PRO A 409 -25.28 5.55 18.14
CA PRO A 409 -25.24 6.98 18.38
C PRO A 409 -23.81 7.53 18.50
N ASN A 410 -23.67 8.83 18.34
CA ASN A 410 -22.43 9.60 18.58
C ASN A 410 -21.26 9.22 17.66
N GLN A 411 -21.55 8.77 16.44
CA GLN A 411 -20.53 8.46 15.44
C GLN A 411 -20.28 9.61 14.44
N GLU A 412 -21.19 10.58 14.41
CA GLU A 412 -21.25 11.61 13.38
C GLU A 412 -19.97 12.47 13.33
N GLU A 413 -19.40 12.83 14.48
CA GLU A 413 -18.19 13.69 14.51
C GLU A 413 -16.96 12.99 13.92
N SER A 414 -16.79 11.69 14.16
CA SER A 414 -15.69 10.92 13.56
C SER A 414 -15.85 10.76 12.06
N ILE A 415 -17.10 10.63 11.56
CA ILE A 415 -17.38 10.61 10.12
C ILE A 415 -17.11 11.98 9.51
N LYS A 416 -17.56 13.07 10.12
CA LYS A 416 -17.25 14.44 9.67
C LYS A 416 -15.74 14.67 9.62
N PHE A 417 -15.00 14.17 10.60
CA PHE A 417 -13.55 14.26 10.65
C PHE A 417 -12.90 13.53 9.46
N GLY A 418 -13.37 12.34 9.13
CA GLY A 418 -12.95 11.62 7.92
C GLY A 418 -13.35 12.35 6.63
N ILE A 419 -14.56 12.92 6.56
CA ILE A 419 -15.02 13.67 5.37
C ILE A 419 -14.09 14.83 5.02
N VAL A 420 -13.59 15.57 6.01
CA VAL A 420 -12.67 16.71 5.76
C VAL A 420 -11.22 16.28 5.53
N GLY A 421 -10.89 14.99 5.56
CA GLY A 421 -9.51 14.50 5.38
C GLY A 421 -8.64 14.66 6.63
N ALA A 422 -9.24 14.52 7.81
CA ALA A 422 -8.58 14.60 9.12
C ALA A 422 -7.86 15.94 9.40
N ILE A 423 -8.20 17.00 8.67
CA ILE A 423 -7.68 18.36 8.89
C ILE A 423 -8.45 19.05 10.03
N ALA A 424 -7.86 20.11 10.60
CA ALA A 424 -8.57 21.00 11.51
C ALA A 424 -9.70 21.73 10.75
N HIS A 425 -10.94 21.60 11.26
CA HIS A 425 -12.12 22.24 10.67
C HIS A 425 -12.99 22.85 11.77
N PRO A 426 -13.50 24.10 11.61
CA PRO A 426 -14.18 24.83 12.69
C PRO A 426 -15.51 24.20 13.15
N GLN A 427 -16.12 23.34 12.34
CA GLN A 427 -17.40 22.68 12.65
C GLN A 427 -17.23 21.28 13.22
N ILE A 428 -16.01 20.85 13.60
CA ILE A 428 -15.76 19.54 14.19
C ILE A 428 -15.38 19.68 15.65
N ASP A 429 -16.15 19.03 16.52
CA ASP A 429 -15.86 18.90 17.93
C ASP A 429 -14.92 17.71 18.19
N MET A 430 -13.62 17.99 18.24
CA MET A 430 -12.59 16.95 18.43
C MET A 430 -12.73 16.19 19.76
N THR A 431 -13.49 16.71 20.73
CA THR A 431 -13.74 15.96 21.98
C THR A 431 -14.64 14.75 21.78
N LYS A 432 -15.38 14.71 20.67
CA LYS A 432 -16.31 13.63 20.29
C LYS A 432 -15.78 12.71 19.19
N VAL A 433 -14.61 13.02 18.64
CA VAL A 433 -13.95 12.16 17.66
C VAL A 433 -13.31 10.96 18.35
N ASN A 434 -13.45 9.78 17.77
CA ASN A 434 -12.82 8.56 18.26
C ASN A 434 -11.28 8.70 18.19
N TYR A 435 -10.57 8.12 19.16
CA TYR A 435 -9.10 7.96 19.19
C TYR A 435 -8.28 9.26 19.19
N SER A 436 -8.60 10.24 18.36
CA SER A 436 -7.84 11.48 18.22
C SER A 436 -8.49 12.65 18.97
N ARG A 437 -7.68 13.51 19.60
CA ARG A 437 -8.15 14.73 20.30
C ARG A 437 -7.80 16.01 19.58
N GLU A 438 -7.07 15.89 18.48
CA GLU A 438 -6.73 16.97 17.55
C GLU A 438 -6.60 16.45 16.13
N ALA A 439 -6.74 17.33 15.17
CA ALA A 439 -6.50 17.01 13.76
C ALA A 439 -5.04 16.63 13.54
N TRP A 440 -4.80 15.57 12.79
CA TRP A 440 -3.45 15.02 12.63
C TRP A 440 -2.86 15.19 11.22
N THR A 441 -3.60 15.72 10.25
CA THR A 441 -3.09 16.02 8.91
C THR A 441 -2.83 17.52 8.70
N ASN A 442 -1.85 17.87 7.87
CA ASN A 442 -1.69 19.22 7.31
C ASN A 442 -2.56 19.40 6.07
N GLU A 443 -2.65 18.38 5.22
CA GLU A 443 -3.43 18.37 3.98
C GLU A 443 -4.27 17.09 3.89
N PRO A 444 -5.43 17.11 3.20
CA PRO A 444 -6.30 15.94 3.07
C PRO A 444 -5.61 14.73 2.44
N SER A 445 -4.59 14.93 1.61
CA SER A 445 -3.80 13.87 0.99
C SER A 445 -3.02 12.99 1.97
N GLN A 446 -2.87 13.44 3.23
CA GLN A 446 -2.27 12.64 4.31
C GLN A 446 -3.25 11.70 5.00
N MET A 447 -4.50 11.65 4.55
CA MET A 447 -5.52 10.78 5.14
C MET A 447 -6.04 9.79 4.11
N VAL A 448 -5.97 8.49 4.45
CA VAL A 448 -6.56 7.40 3.67
C VAL A 448 -7.92 7.06 4.24
N ALA A 449 -8.98 7.31 3.46
CA ALA A 449 -10.37 7.03 3.82
C ALA A 449 -10.75 5.61 3.44
N TYR A 450 -11.23 4.82 4.38
CA TYR A 450 -11.61 3.42 4.13
C TYR A 450 -12.66 2.95 5.13
N VAL A 451 -13.30 1.83 4.82
CA VAL A 451 -14.24 1.16 5.72
C VAL A 451 -13.78 -0.25 6.07
N SER A 452 -13.04 -0.92 5.21
CA SER A 452 -12.35 -2.17 5.49
C SER A 452 -11.09 -2.33 4.63
N CYS A 453 -10.22 -3.24 5.04
CA CYS A 453 -9.00 -3.65 4.36
C CYS A 453 -8.83 -5.17 4.50
N HIS A 454 -7.67 -5.70 4.11
CA HIS A 454 -7.38 -7.14 4.28
C HIS A 454 -7.41 -7.59 5.75
N ASP A 455 -6.96 -6.72 6.67
CA ASP A 455 -7.00 -6.95 8.11
C ASP A 455 -8.42 -6.91 8.64
N ASP A 456 -8.68 -7.71 9.69
CA ASP A 456 -9.97 -7.79 10.35
C ASP A 456 -11.09 -8.34 9.42
N MET A 457 -12.33 -8.25 9.84
CA MET A 457 -13.49 -8.60 9.04
C MET A 457 -13.67 -7.62 7.87
N CYS A 458 -13.98 -8.11 6.68
CA CYS A 458 -14.49 -7.24 5.63
C CYS A 458 -15.89 -6.70 6.01
N LEU A 459 -16.35 -5.66 5.32
CA LEU A 459 -17.59 -4.97 5.68
C LEU A 459 -18.81 -5.90 5.75
N THR A 460 -18.95 -6.80 4.77
CA THR A 460 -20.05 -7.80 4.74
C THR A 460 -20.04 -8.68 5.98
N ASP A 461 -18.88 -9.21 6.38
CA ASP A 461 -18.76 -10.05 7.57
C ASP A 461 -19.07 -9.26 8.83
N ARG A 462 -18.58 -8.02 8.92
CA ARG A 462 -18.80 -7.14 10.06
C ARG A 462 -20.29 -6.80 10.24
N LEU A 463 -20.99 -6.48 9.16
CA LEU A 463 -22.42 -6.21 9.21
C LEU A 463 -23.23 -7.45 9.60
N ARG A 464 -22.83 -8.63 9.15
CA ARG A 464 -23.47 -9.90 9.56
C ARG A 464 -23.18 -10.26 11.02
N ALA A 465 -21.99 -9.97 11.52
CA ALA A 465 -21.64 -10.20 12.92
C ALA A 465 -22.42 -9.28 13.87
N THR A 466 -22.60 -8.01 13.51
CA THR A 466 -23.35 -7.02 14.31
C THR A 466 -24.86 -7.13 14.14
N MET A 467 -25.33 -7.65 13.01
CA MET A 467 -26.75 -7.82 12.66
C MET A 467 -27.00 -9.26 12.13
N PRO A 468 -27.05 -10.29 12.97
CA PRO A 468 -27.12 -11.70 12.52
C PRO A 468 -28.30 -12.05 11.61
N TYR A 469 -29.35 -11.23 11.61
CA TYR A 469 -30.57 -11.42 10.80
C TYR A 469 -30.70 -10.37 9.67
N ILE A 470 -29.60 -9.70 9.31
CA ILE A 470 -29.60 -8.74 8.22
C ILE A 470 -30.02 -9.40 6.91
N THR A 471 -30.93 -8.76 6.18
CA THR A 471 -31.31 -9.19 4.83
C THR A 471 -30.29 -8.72 3.80
N ASP A 472 -30.20 -9.39 2.65
CA ASP A 472 -29.32 -8.96 1.57
C ASP A 472 -29.63 -7.52 1.11
N ASP A 473 -30.90 -7.13 1.06
CA ASP A 473 -31.32 -5.77 0.69
C ASP A 473 -30.82 -4.73 1.71
N GLU A 474 -30.88 -5.04 3.01
CA GLU A 474 -30.36 -4.14 4.05
C GLU A 474 -28.84 -4.11 4.02
N LEU A 475 -28.19 -5.26 3.85
CA LEU A 475 -26.73 -5.36 3.69
C LEU A 475 -26.23 -4.48 2.52
N ILE A 476 -26.87 -4.60 1.35
CA ILE A 476 -26.56 -3.77 0.19
C ILE A 476 -26.71 -2.28 0.51
N ARG A 477 -27.83 -1.85 1.11
CA ARG A 477 -28.01 -0.44 1.46
C ARG A 477 -26.90 0.10 2.36
N LEU A 478 -26.52 -0.66 3.37
CA LEU A 478 -25.48 -0.26 4.32
C LEU A 478 -24.09 -0.23 3.69
N ASP A 479 -23.78 -1.18 2.81
CA ASP A 479 -22.56 -1.20 2.03
C ASP A 479 -22.46 0.05 1.12
N LEU A 480 -23.49 0.34 0.34
CA LEU A 480 -23.54 1.52 -0.52
C LEU A 480 -23.45 2.84 0.28
N LEU A 481 -24.06 2.90 1.46
CA LEU A 481 -23.95 4.05 2.36
C LEU A 481 -22.51 4.25 2.84
N ALA A 482 -21.85 3.18 3.24
CA ALA A 482 -20.45 3.21 3.69
C ALA A 482 -19.53 3.74 2.59
N GLN A 483 -19.67 3.21 1.37
CA GLN A 483 -18.82 3.63 0.25
C GLN A 483 -19.12 5.06 -0.21
N THR A 484 -20.35 5.53 -0.04
CA THR A 484 -20.64 6.94 -0.29
C THR A 484 -19.87 7.84 0.67
N ALA A 485 -19.78 7.49 1.95
CA ALA A 485 -18.98 8.24 2.91
C ALA A 485 -17.48 8.25 2.52
N VAL A 486 -16.93 7.09 2.16
CA VAL A 486 -15.52 6.94 1.74
C VAL A 486 -15.22 7.75 0.47
N LEU A 487 -16.03 7.59 -0.58
CA LEU A 487 -15.78 8.21 -1.89
C LEU A 487 -16.16 9.70 -1.97
N THR A 488 -16.88 10.24 -1.00
CA THR A 488 -17.14 11.68 -0.86
C THR A 488 -16.21 12.38 0.14
N SER A 489 -15.31 11.63 0.80
CA SER A 489 -14.26 12.19 1.66
C SER A 489 -13.23 12.97 0.82
N GLN A 490 -12.66 14.02 1.43
CA GLN A 490 -11.58 14.83 0.84
C GLN A 490 -10.22 14.13 0.87
N GLY A 491 -10.06 13.06 1.65
CA GLY A 491 -8.86 12.23 1.67
C GLY A 491 -8.70 11.33 0.45
N VAL A 492 -7.79 10.38 0.55
CA VAL A 492 -7.53 9.38 -0.50
C VAL A 492 -8.41 8.15 -0.26
N PRO A 493 -9.39 7.86 -1.11
CA PRO A 493 -10.26 6.70 -0.93
C PRO A 493 -9.54 5.38 -1.20
N PHE A 494 -9.87 4.40 -0.37
CA PHE A 494 -9.31 3.06 -0.40
C PHE A 494 -10.43 2.02 -0.32
N ILE A 495 -10.38 1.02 -1.17
CA ILE A 495 -11.39 -0.03 -1.33
C ILE A 495 -10.70 -1.39 -1.23
N LEU A 496 -11.20 -2.29 -0.39
CA LEU A 496 -10.78 -3.69 -0.39
C LEU A 496 -11.36 -4.40 -1.62
N ALA A 497 -10.51 -5.13 -2.36
CA ALA A 497 -10.94 -5.91 -3.51
C ALA A 497 -12.09 -6.86 -3.16
N GLY A 498 -13.17 -6.75 -3.93
CA GLY A 498 -14.38 -7.54 -3.76
C GLY A 498 -15.49 -6.86 -2.97
N GLU A 499 -15.25 -5.71 -2.33
CA GLU A 499 -16.34 -4.95 -1.70
C GLU A 499 -17.40 -4.57 -2.74
N GLU A 500 -16.98 -4.22 -3.95
CA GLU A 500 -17.87 -3.91 -5.08
C GLU A 500 -18.75 -5.09 -5.53
N MET A 501 -18.58 -6.26 -4.92
CA MET A 501 -19.37 -7.46 -5.16
C MET A 501 -19.75 -8.18 -3.85
N LEU A 502 -19.81 -7.47 -2.74
CA LEU A 502 -20.15 -7.98 -1.41
C LEU A 502 -19.28 -9.18 -0.97
N ARG A 503 -17.96 -9.01 -1.06
CA ARG A 503 -17.00 -10.00 -0.58
C ARG A 503 -17.27 -10.35 0.87
N ASP A 504 -17.24 -11.65 1.19
CA ASP A 504 -17.16 -12.15 2.56
C ASP A 504 -15.95 -13.07 2.75
N LYS A 505 -15.44 -13.12 3.97
CA LYS A 505 -14.42 -14.08 4.44
C LYS A 505 -15.02 -15.07 5.44
N LYS A 506 -16.33 -15.27 5.36
CA LYS A 506 -17.14 -16.21 6.19
C LYS A 506 -17.00 -15.94 7.69
N GLY A 507 -16.87 -14.67 8.06
CA GLY A 507 -16.73 -14.23 9.44
C GLY A 507 -15.34 -14.47 10.04
N VAL A 508 -14.34 -14.82 9.24
CA VAL A 508 -12.97 -14.99 9.74
C VAL A 508 -12.33 -13.63 9.94
N HIS A 509 -12.02 -13.31 11.20
CA HIS A 509 -11.43 -12.05 11.62
C HIS A 509 -10.00 -11.89 11.05
N ASN A 510 -9.11 -12.84 11.32
CA ASN A 510 -7.72 -12.83 10.86
C ASN A 510 -7.45 -14.00 9.91
N SER A 511 -7.50 -13.74 8.61
CA SER A 511 -7.45 -14.76 7.56
C SER A 511 -6.08 -14.93 6.91
N PHE A 512 -4.99 -14.41 7.50
CA PHE A 512 -3.67 -14.30 6.88
C PHE A 512 -3.08 -15.62 6.35
N ARG A 513 -3.46 -16.76 6.92
CA ARG A 513 -3.07 -18.12 6.50
C ARG A 513 -4.28 -19.05 6.31
N SER A 514 -5.48 -18.48 6.21
CA SER A 514 -6.67 -19.25 5.91
C SER A 514 -6.65 -19.72 4.45
N PRO A 515 -7.29 -20.86 4.12
CA PRO A 515 -7.26 -21.38 2.76
C PRO A 515 -7.94 -20.45 1.75
N ASP A 516 -7.68 -20.68 0.46
CA ASP A 516 -8.33 -19.95 -0.64
C ASP A 516 -9.85 -19.91 -0.53
N SER A 517 -10.47 -20.96 -0.02
CA SER A 517 -11.95 -21.05 0.18
C SER A 517 -12.52 -19.97 1.11
N ILE A 518 -11.69 -19.36 1.96
CA ILE A 518 -12.03 -18.23 2.82
C ILE A 518 -11.70 -16.91 2.13
N ASN A 519 -10.52 -16.82 1.52
CA ASN A 519 -9.95 -15.55 1.05
C ASN A 519 -10.33 -15.18 -0.39
N ARG A 520 -10.62 -16.14 -1.27
CA ARG A 520 -10.91 -15.93 -2.68
C ARG A 520 -12.14 -15.07 -2.93
N LEU A 521 -12.12 -14.29 -4.00
CA LEU A 521 -13.29 -13.58 -4.50
C LEU A 521 -14.24 -14.54 -5.23
N ASP A 522 -15.53 -14.52 -4.91
CA ASP A 522 -16.57 -15.17 -5.71
C ASP A 522 -17.07 -14.22 -6.81
N TRP A 523 -16.50 -14.35 -8.01
CA TRP A 523 -16.82 -13.52 -9.15
C TRP A 523 -18.27 -13.69 -9.66
N ASN A 524 -18.98 -14.75 -9.24
CA ASN A 524 -20.40 -14.89 -9.52
C ASN A 524 -21.22 -13.79 -8.85
N ASN A 525 -20.71 -13.17 -7.80
CA ASN A 525 -21.38 -12.08 -7.12
C ASN A 525 -21.56 -10.83 -8.01
N LEU A 526 -20.71 -10.62 -9.02
CA LEU A 526 -20.95 -9.57 -10.02
C LEU A 526 -22.28 -9.76 -10.78
N LYS A 527 -22.70 -11.02 -10.97
CA LYS A 527 -24.00 -11.34 -11.59
C LYS A 527 -25.13 -11.36 -10.56
N ARG A 528 -24.83 -11.72 -9.32
CA ARG A 528 -25.81 -11.80 -8.22
C ARG A 528 -26.17 -10.41 -7.70
N TYR A 529 -25.20 -9.50 -7.62
CA TYR A 529 -25.33 -8.17 -7.05
C TYR A 529 -24.81 -7.08 -8.01
N PRO A 530 -25.26 -7.02 -9.28
CA PRO A 530 -24.73 -6.08 -10.27
C PRO A 530 -24.90 -4.62 -9.84
N GLN A 531 -25.95 -4.31 -9.07
CA GLN A 531 -26.25 -2.98 -8.57
C GLN A 531 -25.19 -2.44 -7.61
N VAL A 532 -24.45 -3.31 -6.92
CA VAL A 532 -23.34 -2.92 -6.02
C VAL A 532 -22.17 -2.44 -6.86
N PHE A 533 -21.74 -3.23 -7.84
CA PHE A 533 -20.68 -2.84 -8.77
C PHE A 533 -21.01 -1.53 -9.51
N ASP A 534 -22.21 -1.42 -10.05
CA ASP A 534 -22.65 -0.22 -10.80
C ASP A 534 -22.64 1.03 -9.92
N TYR A 535 -23.01 0.89 -8.64
CA TYR A 535 -23.00 1.99 -7.69
C TYR A 535 -21.56 2.45 -7.36
N TYR A 536 -20.64 1.52 -7.08
CA TYR A 536 -19.24 1.83 -6.84
C TYR A 536 -18.60 2.52 -8.05
N ALA A 537 -18.76 1.94 -9.24
CA ALA A 537 -18.26 2.51 -10.48
C ALA A 537 -18.85 3.93 -10.73
N GLY A 538 -20.14 4.10 -10.47
CA GLY A 538 -20.82 5.39 -10.59
C GLY A 538 -20.27 6.45 -9.62
N LEU A 539 -20.05 6.10 -8.35
CA LEU A 539 -19.47 7.02 -7.36
C LEU A 539 -18.02 7.39 -7.71
N ILE A 540 -17.21 6.42 -8.15
CA ILE A 540 -15.85 6.67 -8.58
C ILE A 540 -15.82 7.62 -9.79
N ALA A 541 -16.69 7.38 -10.76
CA ALA A 541 -16.85 8.26 -11.93
C ALA A 541 -17.28 9.68 -11.51
N LEU A 542 -18.25 9.79 -10.59
CA LEU A 542 -18.72 11.07 -10.05
C LEU A 542 -17.56 11.82 -9.35
N ARG A 543 -16.80 11.14 -8.46
CA ARG A 543 -15.64 11.74 -7.79
C ARG A 543 -14.58 12.23 -8.79
N LYS A 544 -14.31 11.46 -9.83
CA LYS A 544 -13.33 11.84 -10.88
C LYS A 544 -13.79 13.04 -11.71
N ALA A 545 -15.09 13.11 -12.02
CA ALA A 545 -15.65 14.21 -12.80
C ALA A 545 -15.74 15.51 -11.99
N HIS A 546 -15.89 15.42 -10.66
CA HIS A 546 -16.16 16.56 -9.79
C HIS A 546 -15.01 16.82 -8.80
N PRO A 547 -14.12 17.79 -9.08
CA PRO A 547 -12.98 18.11 -8.22
C PRO A 547 -13.39 18.61 -6.83
N ALA A 548 -14.62 19.03 -6.62
CA ALA A 548 -15.18 19.39 -5.32
C ALA A 548 -15.02 18.28 -4.27
N PHE A 549 -15.03 17.00 -4.69
CA PHE A 549 -14.82 15.85 -3.78
C PHE A 549 -13.36 15.56 -3.44
N ARG A 550 -12.40 16.28 -4.05
CA ARG A 550 -10.96 16.00 -3.94
C ARG A 550 -10.12 17.28 -4.06
N MET A 551 -10.48 18.29 -3.28
CA MET A 551 -9.85 19.62 -3.33
C MET A 551 -8.34 19.60 -3.06
N GLY A 552 -7.85 18.65 -2.25
CA GLY A 552 -6.43 18.39 -2.03
C GLY A 552 -5.70 19.40 -1.14
N LYS A 553 -6.33 20.52 -0.79
CA LYS A 553 -5.78 21.56 0.08
C LYS A 553 -6.68 21.85 1.27
N ALA A 554 -6.08 21.83 2.48
CA ALA A 554 -6.82 22.05 3.71
C ALA A 554 -7.51 23.42 3.74
N GLU A 555 -6.89 24.45 3.18
CA GLU A 555 -7.49 25.78 3.07
C GLU A 555 -8.75 25.77 2.20
N GLU A 556 -8.70 25.10 1.04
CA GLU A 556 -9.86 24.97 0.16
C GLU A 556 -11.00 24.19 0.81
N VAL A 557 -10.68 23.12 1.54
CA VAL A 557 -11.67 22.34 2.29
C VAL A 557 -12.33 23.21 3.35
N ARG A 558 -11.56 23.91 4.18
CA ARG A 558 -12.12 24.80 5.21
C ARG A 558 -13.00 25.90 4.66
N LYS A 559 -12.69 26.41 3.48
CA LYS A 559 -13.44 27.49 2.82
C LYS A 559 -14.72 26.99 2.15
N ASN A 560 -14.68 25.83 1.54
CA ASN A 560 -15.70 25.38 0.60
C ASN A 560 -16.53 24.17 1.08
N LEU A 561 -16.12 23.47 2.15
CA LEU A 561 -16.93 22.43 2.77
C LEU A 561 -17.57 22.97 4.05
N GLU A 562 -18.89 22.77 4.16
CA GLU A 562 -19.69 23.23 5.29
C GLU A 562 -20.63 22.10 5.73
N PHE A 563 -20.60 21.74 7.01
CA PHE A 563 -21.58 20.80 7.55
C PHE A 563 -22.92 21.50 7.79
N VAL A 564 -23.99 20.82 7.44
CA VAL A 564 -25.37 21.27 7.57
C VAL A 564 -25.97 20.63 8.81
N ASP A 565 -26.81 21.38 9.55
CA ASP A 565 -27.53 20.85 10.70
C ASP A 565 -28.41 19.66 10.26
N ALA A 566 -28.27 18.56 10.97
CA ALA A 566 -28.93 17.30 10.63
C ALA A 566 -29.42 16.57 11.90
N PRO A 567 -30.47 15.74 11.79
CA PRO A 567 -30.91 14.88 12.88
C PRO A 567 -29.83 13.89 13.33
N LYS A 568 -29.98 13.31 14.53
CA LYS A 568 -29.11 12.23 15.00
C LYS A 568 -29.10 11.05 14.01
N GLY A 569 -27.92 10.48 13.79
CA GLY A 569 -27.74 9.39 12.81
C GLY A 569 -27.74 9.87 11.36
N VAL A 570 -27.60 11.17 11.14
CA VAL A 570 -27.46 11.77 9.81
C VAL A 570 -26.22 12.66 9.77
N VAL A 571 -25.41 12.51 8.72
CA VAL A 571 -24.32 13.44 8.41
C VAL A 571 -24.66 14.14 7.10
N ALA A 572 -24.69 15.47 7.12
CA ALA A 572 -24.95 16.26 5.94
C ALA A 572 -23.91 17.37 5.76
N PHE A 573 -23.48 17.58 4.53
CA PHE A 573 -22.52 18.64 4.21
C PHE A 573 -22.78 19.20 2.82
N ARG A 574 -22.27 20.41 2.61
CA ARG A 574 -22.32 21.14 1.36
C ARG A 574 -20.91 21.43 0.87
N LEU A 575 -20.67 21.17 -0.40
CA LEU A 575 -19.52 21.70 -1.15
C LEU A 575 -20.04 22.91 -1.93
N LYS A 576 -19.43 24.08 -1.73
CA LYS A 576 -19.94 25.37 -2.22
C LYS A 576 -18.92 26.12 -3.06
N ASN A 577 -19.34 27.17 -3.74
CA ASN A 577 -18.48 28.10 -4.46
C ASN A 577 -17.68 27.45 -5.62
N ASN A 578 -18.26 26.49 -6.33
CA ASN A 578 -17.55 25.73 -7.36
C ASN A 578 -16.24 25.15 -6.81
N ALA A 579 -16.30 24.49 -5.67
CA ALA A 579 -15.16 23.98 -4.92
C ALA A 579 -14.18 23.21 -5.83
N GLY A 580 -12.87 23.47 -5.70
CA GLY A 580 -11.86 22.85 -6.55
C GLY A 580 -11.95 23.21 -8.04
N GLY A 581 -12.74 24.22 -8.41
CA GLY A 581 -13.02 24.58 -9.81
C GLY A 581 -14.11 23.73 -10.46
N ASP A 582 -14.98 23.12 -9.66
CA ASP A 582 -16.08 22.28 -10.13
C ASP A 582 -17.09 23.05 -11.00
N ALA A 583 -17.72 22.36 -11.94
CA ALA A 583 -18.79 22.91 -12.75
C ALA A 583 -20.06 23.18 -11.93
N TRP A 584 -20.33 22.41 -10.87
CA TRP A 584 -21.46 22.61 -9.98
C TRP A 584 -21.15 23.64 -8.90
N GLN A 585 -22.04 24.58 -8.71
CA GLN A 585 -21.83 25.65 -7.74
C GLN A 585 -21.97 25.14 -6.30
N ASN A 586 -22.97 24.28 -6.09
CA ASN A 586 -23.25 23.67 -4.80
C ASN A 586 -23.56 22.19 -4.96
N ILE A 587 -22.98 21.38 -4.08
CA ILE A 587 -23.26 19.96 -3.98
C ILE A 587 -23.65 19.67 -2.54
N TYR A 588 -24.79 19.07 -2.30
CA TYR A 588 -25.18 18.57 -0.98
C TYR A 588 -25.06 17.05 -0.94
N VAL A 589 -24.43 16.56 0.12
CA VAL A 589 -24.32 15.14 0.43
C VAL A 589 -25.01 14.88 1.77
N VAL A 590 -25.94 13.92 1.79
CA VAL A 590 -26.66 13.51 3.00
C VAL A 590 -26.52 12.01 3.19
N LEU A 591 -26.00 11.61 4.34
CA LEU A 591 -25.81 10.22 4.75
C LEU A 591 -26.78 9.90 5.89
N ASN A 592 -27.71 8.98 5.67
CA ASN A 592 -28.73 8.60 6.65
C ASN A 592 -28.55 7.15 7.10
N SER A 593 -28.20 6.94 8.35
CA SER A 593 -28.11 5.60 8.96
C SER A 593 -29.43 5.10 9.56
N GLN A 594 -30.44 5.99 9.68
CA GLN A 594 -31.68 5.66 10.35
C GLN A 594 -32.59 4.78 9.47
N LYS A 595 -33.38 3.91 10.11
CA LYS A 595 -34.37 3.04 9.44
C LYS A 595 -35.63 3.80 8.96
N THR A 596 -35.64 5.12 9.12
CA THR A 596 -36.72 6.00 8.66
C THR A 596 -36.17 7.09 7.75
N PRO A 597 -36.99 7.64 6.82
CA PRO A 597 -36.60 8.80 6.05
C PRO A 597 -36.22 9.97 6.98
N GLN A 598 -35.19 10.71 6.62
CA GLN A 598 -34.73 11.88 7.36
C GLN A 598 -34.72 13.11 6.45
N SER A 599 -34.90 14.27 7.03
CA SER A 599 -34.94 15.52 6.29
C SER A 599 -33.92 16.51 6.83
N VAL A 600 -33.23 17.21 5.91
CA VAL A 600 -32.26 18.27 6.22
C VAL A 600 -32.71 19.57 5.54
N LYS A 601 -32.54 20.68 6.24
CA LYS A 601 -32.81 22.00 5.67
C LYS A 601 -31.60 22.47 4.84
N VAL A 602 -31.91 22.99 3.65
CA VAL A 602 -30.91 23.54 2.72
C VAL A 602 -31.37 24.90 2.23
N ALA A 603 -30.57 25.61 1.45
CA ALA A 603 -31.03 26.83 0.79
C ALA A 603 -32.24 26.53 -0.13
N GLU A 604 -33.13 27.50 -0.28
CA GLU A 604 -34.25 27.40 -1.25
C GLU A 604 -33.66 27.29 -2.66
N GLY A 605 -34.10 26.28 -3.41
CA GLY A 605 -33.55 26.04 -4.75
C GLY A 605 -34.23 24.89 -5.48
N SER A 606 -33.71 24.62 -6.67
CA SER A 606 -34.00 23.41 -7.45
C SER A 606 -32.72 22.62 -7.63
N TYR A 607 -32.73 21.36 -7.22
CA TYR A 607 -31.56 20.50 -7.16
C TYR A 607 -31.75 19.24 -8.00
N THR A 608 -30.75 18.89 -8.80
CA THR A 608 -30.70 17.63 -9.53
C THR A 608 -30.15 16.54 -8.62
N LYS A 609 -30.89 15.45 -8.46
CA LYS A 609 -30.37 14.24 -7.75
C LYS A 609 -29.42 13.50 -8.66
N VAL A 610 -28.23 13.18 -8.17
CA VAL A 610 -27.24 12.34 -8.87
C VAL A 610 -26.94 11.03 -8.14
N VAL A 611 -27.19 10.98 -6.83
CA VAL A 611 -27.20 9.75 -6.03
C VAL A 611 -28.48 9.71 -5.21
N ALA A 612 -29.26 8.65 -5.37
CA ALA A 612 -30.49 8.44 -4.60
C ALA A 612 -30.95 6.97 -4.69
N ASN A 613 -31.47 6.43 -3.60
CA ASN A 613 -32.10 5.10 -3.55
C ASN A 613 -31.22 3.98 -4.15
N GLY A 614 -29.92 3.98 -3.82
CA GLY A 614 -28.97 2.98 -4.29
C GLY A 614 -28.62 3.08 -5.78
N LYS A 615 -28.82 4.24 -6.40
CA LYS A 615 -28.48 4.51 -7.81
C LYS A 615 -27.60 5.74 -7.93
N VAL A 616 -26.70 5.71 -8.88
CA VAL A 616 -25.85 6.84 -9.29
C VAL A 616 -26.11 7.15 -10.77
N ASN A 617 -26.35 8.42 -11.08
CA ASN A 617 -26.43 8.89 -12.46
C ASN A 617 -26.00 10.37 -12.51
N ALA A 618 -24.87 10.64 -13.12
CA ALA A 618 -24.34 12.01 -13.25
C ALA A 618 -25.23 12.94 -14.09
N GLU A 619 -26.04 12.39 -15.01
CA GLU A 619 -26.99 13.16 -15.82
C GLU A 619 -28.29 13.48 -15.07
N GLY A 620 -28.51 12.86 -13.91
CA GLY A 620 -29.62 13.11 -13.02
C GLY A 620 -30.60 11.95 -12.86
N LEU A 621 -31.19 11.90 -11.65
CA LEU A 621 -32.22 10.96 -11.21
C LEU A 621 -33.54 11.71 -10.93
N GLY A 622 -33.70 12.91 -11.47
CA GLY A 622 -34.86 13.80 -11.27
C GLY A 622 -34.52 14.96 -10.33
N LEU A 623 -35.51 15.89 -10.23
CA LEU A 623 -35.36 17.15 -9.50
C LEU A 623 -36.00 17.08 -8.10
N ILE A 624 -35.46 17.89 -7.19
CA ILE A 624 -36.07 18.27 -5.91
C ILE A 624 -36.09 19.79 -5.87
N SER A 625 -37.24 20.39 -5.54
CA SER A 625 -37.36 21.84 -5.38
C SER A 625 -37.79 22.17 -3.95
N GLY A 626 -37.31 23.29 -3.42
CA GLY A 626 -37.62 23.79 -2.09
C GLY A 626 -36.38 23.92 -1.21
N SER A 627 -36.63 24.03 0.10
CA SER A 627 -35.59 24.23 1.13
C SER A 627 -35.35 22.98 2.03
N THR A 628 -35.80 21.81 1.58
CA THR A 628 -35.69 20.57 2.35
C THR A 628 -35.31 19.41 1.46
N LEU A 629 -34.24 18.71 1.83
CA LEU A 629 -33.83 17.44 1.21
C LEU A 629 -34.25 16.28 2.10
N THR A 630 -35.03 15.34 1.52
CA THR A 630 -35.43 14.11 2.22
C THR A 630 -34.65 12.93 1.66
N VAL A 631 -33.95 12.22 2.53
CA VAL A 631 -33.14 11.04 2.21
C VAL A 631 -33.85 9.78 2.72
N ALA A 632 -33.83 8.72 1.91
CA ALA A 632 -34.44 7.45 2.23
C ALA A 632 -33.75 6.76 3.44
N PRO A 633 -34.38 5.74 4.06
CA PRO A 633 -33.76 4.97 5.14
C PRO A 633 -32.45 4.30 4.72
N GLN A 634 -31.46 4.33 5.62
CA GLN A 634 -30.18 3.63 5.43
C GLN A 634 -29.60 3.85 4.02
N SER A 635 -29.50 5.11 3.61
CA SER A 635 -29.04 5.45 2.26
C SER A 635 -28.38 6.82 2.20
N ALA A 636 -27.80 7.11 1.06
CA ALA A 636 -27.22 8.41 0.74
C ALA A 636 -28.04 9.16 -0.31
N LEU A 637 -27.95 10.49 -0.25
CA LEU A 637 -28.49 11.41 -1.27
C LEU A 637 -27.38 12.40 -1.65
N ILE A 638 -27.11 12.53 -2.95
CA ILE A 638 -26.25 13.60 -3.47
C ILE A 638 -27.06 14.39 -4.48
N VAL A 639 -27.09 15.71 -4.30
CA VAL A 639 -27.77 16.64 -5.21
C VAL A 639 -26.87 17.82 -5.53
N HIS A 640 -27.08 18.43 -6.69
CA HIS A 640 -26.44 19.70 -7.07
C HIS A 640 -27.46 20.68 -7.65
N ASP A 641 -27.12 21.99 -7.70
CA ASP A 641 -27.85 23.06 -8.33
C ASP A 641 -27.66 23.12 -9.84
#